data_7f980d3246a590a03338d762598a8dec
#
_entry.id   7f980d3246a590a03338d762598a8dec
#
_cell.length_a   1.000
_cell.length_b   1.000
_cell.length_c   1.000
_cell.angle_alpha   90.00
_cell.angle_beta   90.00
_cell.angle_gamma   90.00
#
_symmetry.space_group_name_H-M   'P 1'
#
loop_
_entity.id
_entity.type
_entity.pdbx_description
1 polymer ?
#
loop_
_entity_poly.entity_id
_entity_poly.type
_entity_poly.pdbx_seq_one_letter_code
_entity_poly.pdbx_strand_id
1 'polypeptide(L)'
;MQRIPAATPTEIAELARCCAVFVPADPSRTGCVAFWHPDGDAPPVVASGSAEDLAVVLPAGEGVDLVTVPAVLLPVRAALPVLTRARAAAQAHRATSFWGAAAVLALQFAARGLLLPGLTPDDHDAWRAGPLSADDLERIRELAAAMPPQAHAVPLDGAGPLRLPDPERLLRAFLDAVADALPRSPAAALVAGGRAFAVPEPQHVPEKRAWAADIAAGHDADVRISLRVEVPGLASAVSDETRLQFHVVLQVHSVSDPTLVADASAVWAGSSAFGPRARMDTLLALRRAVRAWAPLTPLLSAAVPDAVELADEEVTELLGEGARMLAFAGVDVHWPKELAQKLTARAVIGPPDEDKGPVKASSDTPSFLSADALLAFNWWFALGDQQLTRQELDRLAEANRPMVRLRDQWVLVDPQEVRRTQAQQDRKVTPIDALSAALTGSTEVDGLRVDVRPTGWLATLRERLADPESQEPVGQPAALAATLRDYQLRGLNWLARMTSLGLGGCLADDMGLGKTITLIALHLHRQSDDSAAGPTLVVCPASLMGNWQREIEKFAPGIPVRRFHGSRRSLESLAGGEFVLTTYGTMRLDAPRLTEVTWGMVVADEAQHVKNPYSATARALRTIGARARVALTGTPVENNLSELWAILDWTTPGLLGRLGTFRTRYAQAVEGGQDPAAAERLAQLVRPFLLRRRKSDPGIAPELPPKTETDRAVSLTKEQAGLYEAMVRETLAEISGADSMARRGLIVKLLTGLKQICNHPAQFLKEDRPKIPGRSGKLELLDELLDTILSEGASVLVFTQYVRMARLIESHLAARGVSTQFLHGGTPINEREAMVDRFQAGEIPVFLLSLKAAGTGLNLTRAEHVVHYDRWWNPAVEAQATDRAYRIGQSRPVQVHRFITEGTIEDRIADMLRRKQQLADAVLGAGEAALTELTDAELADLVELRGGTR
;
A
#
# COMPACT_ATOMS: atom_id res chain seq x y z
N MET A 1 -28.57 -19.05 7.58
CA MET A 1 -27.64 -19.49 8.64
C MET A 1 -27.65 -18.44 9.76
N GLN A 2 -28.00 -18.83 10.97
CA GLN A 2 -27.91 -17.92 12.12
C GLN A 2 -26.45 -17.49 12.32
N ARG A 3 -26.17 -16.19 12.30
CA ARG A 3 -24.86 -15.65 12.73
C ARG A 3 -24.68 -16.10 14.17
N ILE A 4 -23.58 -16.83 14.47
CA ILE A 4 -23.18 -17.10 15.84
C ILE A 4 -22.91 -15.73 16.48
N PRO A 5 -23.67 -15.31 17.49
CA PRO A 5 -23.45 -14.01 18.11
C PRO A 5 -22.06 -13.97 18.74
N ALA A 6 -21.30 -12.92 18.48
CA ALA A 6 -19.99 -12.74 19.06
C ALA A 6 -20.13 -12.43 20.56
N ALA A 7 -19.23 -13.01 21.38
CA ALA A 7 -19.16 -12.67 22.79
C ALA A 7 -18.86 -11.18 22.99
N THR A 8 -19.54 -10.54 23.95
CA THR A 8 -19.34 -9.15 24.31
C THR A 8 -17.96 -8.93 24.96
N PRO A 9 -17.41 -7.70 24.96
CA PRO A 9 -16.13 -7.40 25.61
C PRO A 9 -16.09 -7.81 27.09
N THR A 10 -17.21 -7.71 27.80
CA THR A 10 -17.34 -8.11 29.22
C THR A 10 -17.28 -9.62 29.36
N GLU A 11 -18.06 -10.38 28.60
CA GLU A 11 -18.02 -11.85 28.56
C GLU A 11 -16.63 -12.39 28.21
N ILE A 12 -15.96 -11.74 27.26
CA ILE A 12 -14.58 -12.10 26.88
C ILE A 12 -13.62 -11.90 28.06
N ALA A 13 -13.76 -10.80 28.80
CA ALA A 13 -12.90 -10.52 29.95
C ALA A 13 -13.15 -11.49 31.12
N GLU A 14 -14.38 -11.93 31.32
CA GLU A 14 -14.76 -12.92 32.34
C GLU A 14 -14.27 -14.32 31.95
N LEU A 15 -14.52 -14.77 30.70
CA LEU A 15 -14.01 -16.06 30.19
C LEU A 15 -12.48 -16.15 30.19
N ALA A 16 -11.78 -15.02 29.98
CA ALA A 16 -10.33 -15.00 30.05
C ALA A 16 -9.78 -15.34 31.47
N ARG A 17 -10.55 -15.12 32.51
CA ARG A 17 -10.20 -15.46 33.89
C ARG A 17 -10.47 -16.93 34.23
N CYS A 18 -11.32 -17.61 33.48
CA CYS A 18 -11.62 -19.03 33.63
C CYS A 18 -10.46 -19.88 33.15
N CYS A 19 -10.37 -21.13 33.62
CA CYS A 19 -9.57 -22.16 33.00
C CYS A 19 -10.13 -22.50 31.62
N ALA A 20 -9.28 -22.71 30.62
CA ALA A 20 -9.68 -23.21 29.32
C ALA A 20 -9.03 -24.56 29.02
N VAL A 21 -9.78 -25.48 28.42
CA VAL A 21 -9.29 -26.76 27.92
C VAL A 21 -9.92 -27.01 26.54
N PHE A 22 -9.12 -27.51 25.61
CA PHE A 22 -9.64 -27.94 24.32
C PHE A 22 -10.17 -29.35 24.40
N VAL A 23 -11.40 -29.55 23.95
CA VAL A 23 -12.07 -30.87 23.84
C VAL A 23 -12.12 -31.22 22.35
N PRO A 24 -11.26 -32.13 21.87
CA PRO A 24 -11.23 -32.54 20.49
C PRO A 24 -12.47 -33.31 20.07
N ALA A 25 -12.85 -33.18 18.80
CA ALA A 25 -13.95 -33.96 18.21
C ALA A 25 -13.61 -34.34 16.76
N ASP A 26 -14.40 -35.19 16.15
CA ASP A 26 -14.23 -35.65 14.78
C ASP A 26 -15.47 -35.32 13.94
N PRO A 27 -15.34 -34.54 12.82
CA PRO A 27 -14.13 -33.88 12.33
C PRO A 27 -13.65 -32.74 13.25
N SER A 28 -12.36 -32.38 13.17
CA SER A 28 -11.68 -31.46 14.10
C SER A 28 -12.40 -30.15 14.34
N ARG A 29 -13.09 -29.58 13.31
CA ARG A 29 -13.87 -28.33 13.41
C ARG A 29 -15.08 -28.39 14.37
N THR A 30 -15.53 -29.58 14.71
CA THR A 30 -16.63 -29.78 15.67
C THR A 30 -16.17 -29.78 17.11
N GLY A 31 -14.85 -29.75 17.37
CA GLY A 31 -14.27 -29.60 18.68
C GLY A 31 -14.63 -28.26 19.32
N CYS A 32 -14.56 -28.23 20.65
CA CYS A 32 -14.95 -27.08 21.46
C CYS A 32 -13.83 -26.71 22.44
N VAL A 33 -13.83 -25.46 22.88
CA VAL A 33 -13.04 -24.99 24.01
C VAL A 33 -13.98 -24.86 25.21
N ALA A 34 -13.73 -25.63 26.25
CA ALA A 34 -14.49 -25.56 27.49
C ALA A 34 -13.82 -24.57 28.46
N PHE A 35 -14.63 -23.64 28.97
CA PHE A 35 -14.23 -22.68 29.99
C PHE A 35 -14.92 -23.04 31.31
N TRP A 36 -14.13 -23.14 32.38
CA TRP A 36 -14.62 -23.49 33.72
C TRP A 36 -13.88 -22.69 34.80
N HIS A 37 -14.49 -22.48 35.95
CA HIS A 37 -13.87 -21.70 37.02
C HIS A 37 -13.13 -22.61 37.99
N PRO A 38 -11.87 -22.27 38.36
CA PRO A 38 -11.11 -23.12 39.29
C PRO A 38 -11.75 -23.30 40.66
N ASP A 39 -12.57 -22.34 41.07
CA ASP A 39 -13.27 -22.37 42.37
C ASP A 39 -14.63 -23.12 42.33
N GLY A 40 -14.98 -23.70 41.17
CA GLY A 40 -16.22 -24.45 40.95
C GLY A 40 -17.46 -23.58 40.66
N ASP A 41 -17.31 -22.27 40.55
CA ASP A 41 -18.37 -21.39 40.16
C ASP A 41 -18.77 -21.58 38.68
N ALA A 42 -20.05 -21.33 38.35
CA ALA A 42 -20.47 -21.42 36.96
C ALA A 42 -19.91 -20.24 36.14
N PRO A 43 -19.25 -20.49 34.98
CA PRO A 43 -18.77 -19.42 34.10
C PRO A 43 -19.95 -18.69 33.47
N PRO A 44 -19.70 -17.45 32.94
CA PRO A 44 -20.75 -16.66 32.29
C PRO A 44 -21.34 -17.39 31.09
N VAL A 45 -22.65 -17.42 30.98
CA VAL A 45 -23.35 -18.00 29.82
C VAL A 45 -23.24 -17.06 28.65
N VAL A 46 -22.60 -17.51 27.57
CA VAL A 46 -22.42 -16.77 26.33
C VAL A 46 -23.40 -17.28 25.27
N ALA A 47 -23.98 -16.39 24.49
CA ALA A 47 -25.00 -16.75 23.49
C ALA A 47 -24.50 -17.76 22.41
N SER A 48 -23.20 -17.89 22.22
CA SER A 48 -22.55 -18.83 21.29
C SER A 48 -22.10 -20.15 21.93
N GLY A 49 -22.30 -20.33 23.25
CA GLY A 49 -21.85 -21.49 24.02
C GLY A 49 -22.97 -22.34 24.54
N SER A 50 -22.66 -23.62 24.86
CA SER A 50 -23.51 -24.54 25.64
C SER A 50 -23.00 -24.62 27.06
N ALA A 51 -23.89 -24.59 28.05
CA ALA A 51 -23.52 -24.87 29.43
C ALA A 51 -23.64 -26.39 29.68
N GLU A 52 -22.55 -27.02 30.11
CA GLU A 52 -22.46 -28.47 30.32
C GLU A 52 -21.58 -28.76 31.54
N ASP A 53 -21.81 -29.89 32.18
CA ASP A 53 -20.94 -30.39 33.24
C ASP A 53 -19.74 -31.12 32.63
N LEU A 54 -18.52 -30.71 33.02
CA LEU A 54 -17.28 -31.24 32.52
C LEU A 54 -16.52 -31.98 33.62
N ALA A 55 -16.11 -33.22 33.33
CA ALA A 55 -15.21 -33.98 34.20
C ALA A 55 -13.77 -33.51 33.98
N VAL A 56 -13.12 -33.00 35.03
CA VAL A 56 -11.74 -32.54 35.00
C VAL A 56 -10.91 -33.19 36.10
N VAL A 57 -9.64 -33.41 35.81
CA VAL A 57 -8.67 -33.95 36.77
C VAL A 57 -7.93 -32.80 37.44
N LEU A 58 -8.05 -32.69 38.74
CA LEU A 58 -7.42 -31.63 39.52
C LEU A 58 -6.43 -32.22 40.53
N PRO A 59 -5.33 -31.53 40.88
CA PRO A 59 -4.42 -31.92 41.92
C PRO A 59 -5.13 -31.94 43.30
N ALA A 60 -5.00 -33.02 44.05
CA ALA A 60 -5.54 -33.18 45.40
C ALA A 60 -4.48 -33.80 46.31
N GLY A 61 -3.86 -33.00 47.17
CA GLY A 61 -2.78 -33.43 48.06
C GLY A 61 -1.59 -34.04 47.29
N GLU A 62 -1.25 -35.34 47.59
CA GLU A 62 -0.22 -36.07 46.83
C GLU A 62 -0.78 -36.83 45.60
N GLY A 63 -2.09 -36.72 45.31
CA GLY A 63 -2.77 -37.42 44.23
C GLY A 63 -3.51 -36.49 43.30
N VAL A 64 -4.46 -37.05 42.56
CA VAL A 64 -5.36 -36.33 41.64
C VAL A 64 -6.79 -36.81 41.84
N ASP A 65 -7.76 -35.92 41.83
CA ASP A 65 -9.18 -36.22 41.90
C ASP A 65 -9.88 -35.89 40.57
N LEU A 66 -10.84 -36.73 40.22
CA LEU A 66 -11.77 -36.47 39.12
C LEU A 66 -12.98 -35.68 39.68
N VAL A 67 -13.10 -34.44 39.24
CA VAL A 67 -14.15 -33.52 39.73
C VAL A 67 -15.03 -33.12 38.56
N THR A 68 -16.35 -33.10 38.78
CA THR A 68 -17.28 -32.53 37.79
C THR A 68 -17.49 -31.04 38.06
N VAL A 69 -17.22 -30.21 37.08
CA VAL A 69 -17.33 -28.73 37.18
C VAL A 69 -18.30 -28.18 36.12
N PRO A 70 -19.09 -27.13 36.45
CA PRO A 70 -19.88 -26.45 35.44
C PRO A 70 -18.95 -25.76 34.45
N ALA A 71 -19.19 -25.97 33.17
CA ALA A 71 -18.39 -25.39 32.08
C ALA A 71 -19.26 -24.78 30.98
N VAL A 72 -18.70 -23.84 30.24
CA VAL A 72 -19.27 -23.31 29.01
C VAL A 72 -18.41 -23.75 27.85
N LEU A 73 -18.99 -24.49 26.92
CA LEU A 73 -18.33 -25.02 25.74
C LEU A 73 -18.57 -24.07 24.57
N LEU A 74 -17.50 -23.53 24.03
CA LEU A 74 -17.53 -22.68 22.81
C LEU A 74 -16.95 -23.46 21.62
N PRO A 75 -17.67 -23.50 20.47
CA PRO A 75 -17.06 -23.96 19.22
C PRO A 75 -15.75 -23.23 18.95
N VAL A 76 -14.76 -23.90 18.39
CA VAL A 76 -13.40 -23.33 18.18
C VAL A 76 -13.45 -21.93 17.55
N ARG A 77 -14.27 -21.73 16.52
CA ARG A 77 -14.43 -20.44 15.85
C ARG A 77 -14.93 -19.33 16.78
N ALA A 78 -15.84 -19.65 17.71
CA ALA A 78 -16.36 -18.69 18.69
C ALA A 78 -15.38 -18.43 19.83
N ALA A 79 -14.53 -19.43 20.16
CA ALA A 79 -13.50 -19.31 21.19
C ALA A 79 -12.30 -18.45 20.76
N LEU A 80 -11.95 -18.38 19.46
CA LEU A 80 -10.77 -17.66 18.97
C LEU A 80 -10.69 -16.20 19.44
N PRO A 81 -11.75 -15.36 19.41
CA PRO A 81 -11.69 -13.98 19.90
C PRO A 81 -11.40 -13.90 21.41
N VAL A 82 -11.90 -14.86 22.20
CA VAL A 82 -11.66 -14.94 23.66
C VAL A 82 -10.19 -15.28 23.90
N LEU A 83 -9.70 -16.35 23.27
CA LEU A 83 -8.34 -16.86 23.46
C LEU A 83 -7.28 -15.85 23.01
N THR A 84 -7.46 -15.21 21.85
CA THR A 84 -6.50 -14.22 21.33
C THR A 84 -6.39 -12.99 22.24
N ARG A 85 -7.49 -12.55 22.86
CA ARG A 85 -7.46 -11.45 23.82
C ARG A 85 -6.88 -11.86 25.16
N ALA A 86 -7.15 -13.08 25.63
CA ALA A 86 -6.64 -13.62 26.88
C ALA A 86 -5.10 -13.67 26.90
N ARG A 87 -4.44 -13.88 25.76
CA ARG A 87 -2.98 -13.87 25.67
C ARG A 87 -2.34 -12.58 26.19
N ALA A 88 -2.96 -11.45 25.95
CA ALA A 88 -2.43 -10.11 26.31
C ALA A 88 -2.99 -9.57 27.63
N ALA A 89 -3.97 -10.24 28.25
CA ALA A 89 -4.64 -9.78 29.45
C ALA A 89 -3.87 -10.18 30.71
N ALA A 90 -3.44 -9.19 31.50
CA ALA A 90 -2.68 -9.42 32.74
C ALA A 90 -3.41 -10.26 33.80
N GLN A 91 -4.74 -10.35 33.71
CA GLN A 91 -5.59 -11.11 34.66
C GLN A 91 -6.09 -12.44 34.08
N ALA A 92 -5.62 -12.83 32.89
CA ALA A 92 -6.03 -14.10 32.29
C ALA A 92 -5.49 -15.30 33.05
N HIS A 93 -6.31 -16.36 33.14
CA HIS A 93 -5.85 -17.62 33.71
C HIS A 93 -4.76 -18.26 32.83
N ARG A 94 -3.77 -18.94 33.45
CA ARG A 94 -2.61 -19.50 32.74
C ARG A 94 -3.01 -20.46 31.61
N ALA A 95 -4.01 -21.31 31.83
CA ALA A 95 -4.50 -22.26 30.83
C ALA A 95 -5.15 -21.51 29.63
N THR A 96 -5.91 -20.47 29.90
CA THR A 96 -6.56 -19.66 28.85
C THR A 96 -5.55 -18.82 28.08
N SER A 97 -4.54 -18.27 28.75
CA SER A 97 -3.41 -17.58 28.11
C SER A 97 -2.58 -18.54 27.24
N PHE A 98 -2.37 -19.80 27.68
CA PHE A 98 -1.73 -20.84 26.88
C PHE A 98 -2.50 -21.12 25.58
N TRP A 99 -3.80 -21.39 25.68
CA TRP A 99 -4.64 -21.58 24.49
C TRP A 99 -4.72 -20.31 23.62
N GLY A 100 -4.55 -19.14 24.22
CA GLY A 100 -4.37 -17.87 23.49
C GLY A 100 -3.11 -17.83 22.63
N ALA A 101 -1.99 -18.36 23.16
CA ALA A 101 -0.76 -18.50 22.39
C ALA A 101 -0.91 -19.54 21.26
N ALA A 102 -1.57 -20.67 21.55
CA ALA A 102 -1.91 -21.68 20.55
C ALA A 102 -2.82 -21.14 19.43
N ALA A 103 -3.83 -20.31 19.79
CA ALA A 103 -4.72 -19.68 18.82
C ALA A 103 -3.96 -18.72 17.89
N VAL A 104 -3.02 -17.92 18.41
CA VAL A 104 -2.19 -17.04 17.58
C VAL A 104 -1.29 -17.84 16.65
N LEU A 105 -0.69 -18.95 17.12
CA LEU A 105 0.11 -19.84 16.28
C LEU A 105 -0.74 -20.45 15.15
N ALA A 106 -1.94 -20.93 15.45
CA ALA A 106 -2.87 -21.47 14.46
C ALA A 106 -3.28 -20.43 13.41
N LEU A 107 -3.56 -19.19 13.83
CA LEU A 107 -3.88 -18.08 12.93
C LEU A 107 -2.69 -17.69 12.05
N GLN A 108 -1.46 -17.77 12.56
CA GLN A 108 -0.24 -17.56 11.77
C GLN A 108 -0.10 -18.62 10.67
N PHE A 109 -0.36 -19.91 11.00
CA PHE A 109 -0.32 -20.99 10.01
C PHE A 109 -1.39 -20.78 8.93
N ALA A 110 -2.61 -20.45 9.32
CA ALA A 110 -3.69 -20.16 8.38
C ALA A 110 -3.37 -18.94 7.49
N ALA A 111 -2.79 -17.87 8.04
CA ALA A 111 -2.38 -16.68 7.28
C ALA A 111 -1.25 -16.97 6.28
N ARG A 112 -0.39 -17.95 6.57
CA ARG A 112 0.65 -18.44 5.65
C ARG A 112 0.11 -19.44 4.61
N GLY A 113 -1.18 -19.78 4.66
CA GLY A 113 -1.81 -20.76 3.76
C GLY A 113 -1.43 -22.21 4.05
N LEU A 114 -0.93 -22.53 5.26
CA LEU A 114 -0.54 -23.87 5.66
C LEU A 114 -1.78 -24.70 6.01
N LEU A 115 -2.48 -25.15 4.97
CA LEU A 115 -3.72 -25.91 5.07
C LEU A 115 -3.65 -27.13 4.12
N LEU A 116 -3.77 -28.32 4.66
CA LEU A 116 -3.80 -29.57 3.89
C LEU A 116 -5.18 -30.22 3.94
N PRO A 117 -5.71 -30.68 2.81
CA PRO A 117 -6.94 -31.45 2.81
C PRO A 117 -6.70 -32.84 3.42
N GLY A 118 -7.65 -33.33 4.18
CA GLY A 118 -7.65 -34.65 4.75
C GLY A 118 -9.06 -35.20 4.88
N LEU A 119 -9.20 -36.49 5.19
CA LEU A 119 -10.45 -37.10 5.58
C LEU A 119 -10.32 -37.69 7.00
N THR A 120 -11.41 -37.65 7.73
CA THR A 120 -11.52 -38.35 9.02
C THR A 120 -11.57 -39.86 8.81
N PRO A 121 -11.42 -40.69 9.88
CA PRO A 121 -11.63 -42.15 9.79
C PRO A 121 -12.99 -42.50 9.14
N ASP A 122 -14.04 -41.73 9.43
CA ASP A 122 -15.41 -41.92 8.91
C ASP A 122 -15.66 -41.20 7.58
N ASP A 123 -14.62 -40.91 6.80
CA ASP A 123 -14.70 -40.27 5.45
C ASP A 123 -15.34 -38.87 5.40
N HIS A 124 -15.32 -38.15 6.53
CA HIS A 124 -15.73 -36.74 6.49
C HIS A 124 -14.56 -35.82 6.08
N ASP A 125 -14.88 -34.77 5.35
CA ASP A 125 -13.93 -33.77 4.89
C ASP A 125 -13.33 -32.96 6.05
N ALA A 126 -12.02 -32.80 6.08
CA ALA A 126 -11.30 -32.03 7.10
C ALA A 126 -10.11 -31.27 6.50
N TRP A 127 -9.77 -30.12 7.07
CA TRP A 127 -8.50 -29.45 6.83
C TRP A 127 -7.56 -29.70 8.01
N ARG A 128 -6.28 -29.83 7.73
CA ARG A 128 -5.22 -29.97 8.74
C ARG A 128 -4.20 -28.84 8.58
N ALA A 129 -3.56 -28.48 9.70
CA ALA A 129 -2.46 -27.52 9.70
C ALA A 129 -1.21 -28.16 9.06
N GLY A 130 -0.76 -27.61 7.96
CA GLY A 130 0.42 -28.07 7.24
C GLY A 130 0.49 -27.52 5.80
N PRO A 131 1.63 -27.75 5.12
CA PRO A 131 2.85 -28.42 5.55
C PRO A 131 3.63 -27.61 6.58
N LEU A 132 4.17 -28.27 7.62
CA LEU A 132 4.92 -27.64 8.69
C LEU A 132 6.43 -27.75 8.42
N SER A 133 7.17 -26.65 8.59
CA SER A 133 8.62 -26.64 8.55
C SER A 133 9.23 -27.20 9.84
N ALA A 134 10.54 -27.49 9.84
CA ALA A 134 11.25 -27.91 11.06
C ALA A 134 11.08 -26.88 12.19
N ASP A 135 11.19 -25.58 11.88
CA ASP A 135 10.99 -24.49 12.84
C ASP A 135 9.55 -24.44 13.39
N ASP A 136 8.56 -24.72 12.55
CA ASP A 136 7.16 -24.79 12.97
C ASP A 136 6.92 -25.96 13.95
N LEU A 137 7.54 -27.10 13.67
CA LEU A 137 7.49 -28.30 14.56
C LEU A 137 8.20 -28.03 15.88
N GLU A 138 9.34 -27.37 15.88
CA GLU A 138 10.06 -26.99 17.10
C GLU A 138 9.22 -26.03 17.94
N ARG A 139 8.62 -25.01 17.36
CA ARG A 139 7.71 -24.08 18.04
C ARG A 139 6.49 -24.80 18.66
N ILE A 140 5.95 -25.81 17.97
CA ILE A 140 4.84 -26.62 18.52
C ILE A 140 5.32 -27.41 19.74
N ARG A 141 6.50 -28.04 19.70
CA ARG A 141 7.07 -28.78 20.81
C ARG A 141 7.38 -27.88 22.01
N GLU A 142 7.99 -26.71 21.77
CA GLU A 142 8.25 -25.73 22.83
C GLU A 142 6.95 -25.26 23.51
N LEU A 143 5.93 -24.97 22.70
CA LEU A 143 4.63 -24.55 23.22
C LEU A 143 3.96 -25.71 23.99
N ALA A 144 3.98 -26.92 23.48
CA ALA A 144 3.42 -28.10 24.16
C ALA A 144 4.10 -28.38 25.50
N ALA A 145 5.43 -28.23 25.56
CA ALA A 145 6.20 -28.40 26.81
C ALA A 145 5.82 -27.36 27.88
N ALA A 146 5.32 -26.18 27.47
CA ALA A 146 4.85 -25.10 28.35
C ALA A 146 3.37 -25.25 28.77
N MET A 147 2.68 -26.33 28.37
CA MET A 147 1.26 -26.52 28.65
C MET A 147 0.99 -26.68 30.14
N PRO A 148 0.19 -25.82 30.77
CA PRO A 148 -0.15 -25.94 32.17
C PRO A 148 -1.13 -27.12 32.39
N PRO A 149 -1.12 -27.79 33.57
CA PRO A 149 -1.97 -28.95 33.83
C PRO A 149 -3.46 -28.75 33.58
N GLN A 150 -3.99 -27.58 33.91
CA GLN A 150 -5.40 -27.25 33.69
C GLN A 150 -5.77 -27.13 32.20
N ALA A 151 -4.81 -26.89 31.31
CA ALA A 151 -5.05 -26.79 29.87
C ALA A 151 -5.30 -28.14 29.18
N HIS A 152 -4.97 -29.28 29.85
CA HIS A 152 -5.25 -30.62 29.38
C HIS A 152 -5.90 -31.53 30.46
N ALA A 153 -6.68 -30.91 31.34
CA ALA A 153 -7.28 -31.56 32.51
C ALA A 153 -8.44 -32.52 32.20
N VAL A 154 -8.94 -32.59 30.97
CA VAL A 154 -10.03 -33.52 30.58
C VAL A 154 -9.44 -34.93 30.35
N PRO A 155 -9.86 -35.96 31.09
CA PRO A 155 -9.34 -37.29 30.90
C PRO A 155 -9.79 -37.91 29.57
N LEU A 156 -9.00 -38.87 29.07
CA LEU A 156 -9.37 -39.67 27.90
C LEU A 156 -10.37 -40.74 28.33
N ASP A 157 -11.43 -40.94 27.53
CA ASP A 157 -12.41 -42.02 27.76
C ASP A 157 -11.76 -43.44 27.71
N GLY A 158 -12.08 -44.30 28.66
CA GLY A 158 -11.60 -45.68 28.66
C GLY A 158 -11.81 -46.42 29.98
N ALA A 159 -12.02 -47.71 29.93
CA ALA A 159 -12.20 -48.62 31.09
C ALA A 159 -10.85 -48.99 31.79
N GLY A 160 -9.92 -48.05 31.93
CA GLY A 160 -8.59 -48.24 32.48
C GLY A 160 -8.20 -47.18 33.52
N PRO A 161 -6.92 -47.13 33.93
CA PRO A 161 -6.43 -46.08 34.81
C PRO A 161 -6.57 -44.71 34.14
N LEU A 162 -6.85 -43.69 34.93
CA LEU A 162 -7.05 -42.32 34.50
C LEU A 162 -5.87 -41.83 33.64
N ARG A 163 -6.14 -41.40 32.42
CA ARG A 163 -5.12 -40.92 31.48
C ARG A 163 -5.50 -39.56 30.97
N LEU A 164 -4.54 -38.64 30.99
CA LEU A 164 -4.66 -37.33 30.34
C LEU A 164 -4.12 -37.35 28.90
N PRO A 165 -4.62 -36.52 28.02
CA PRO A 165 -4.10 -36.37 26.66
C PRO A 165 -2.65 -35.88 26.66
N ASP A 166 -1.85 -36.40 25.74
CA ASP A 166 -0.50 -35.93 25.50
C ASP A 166 -0.56 -34.45 25.04
N PRO A 167 0.23 -33.55 25.66
CA PRO A 167 0.19 -32.12 25.37
C PRO A 167 0.43 -31.77 23.91
N GLU A 168 1.41 -32.41 23.23
CA GLU A 168 1.70 -32.12 21.82
C GLU A 168 0.57 -32.60 20.92
N ARG A 169 0.02 -33.77 21.18
CA ARG A 169 -1.12 -34.29 20.41
C ARG A 169 -2.36 -33.42 20.58
N LEU A 170 -2.65 -32.99 21.80
CA LEU A 170 -3.78 -32.11 22.08
C LEU A 170 -3.62 -30.74 21.42
N LEU A 171 -2.41 -30.18 21.47
CA LEU A 171 -2.08 -28.92 20.78
C LEU A 171 -2.25 -29.07 19.27
N ARG A 172 -1.73 -30.13 18.65
CA ARG A 172 -1.90 -30.42 17.23
C ARG A 172 -3.37 -30.56 16.83
N ALA A 173 -4.16 -31.28 17.63
CA ALA A 173 -5.60 -31.39 17.39
C ALA A 173 -6.32 -30.01 17.41
N PHE A 174 -5.89 -29.11 18.30
CA PHE A 174 -6.41 -27.73 18.31
C PHE A 174 -5.98 -26.93 17.08
N LEU A 175 -4.72 -27.05 16.66
CA LEU A 175 -4.25 -26.38 15.42
C LEU A 175 -5.04 -26.88 14.20
N ASP A 176 -5.30 -28.19 14.11
CA ASP A 176 -6.13 -28.77 13.05
C ASP A 176 -7.59 -28.31 13.15
N ALA A 177 -8.14 -28.17 14.35
CA ALA A 177 -9.50 -27.70 14.54
C ALA A 177 -9.66 -26.23 14.07
N VAL A 178 -8.66 -25.38 14.32
CA VAL A 178 -8.64 -24.00 13.80
C VAL A 178 -8.45 -23.99 12.28
N ALA A 179 -7.54 -24.80 11.75
CA ALA A 179 -7.30 -24.95 10.31
C ALA A 179 -8.56 -25.43 9.58
N ASP A 180 -9.32 -26.36 10.18
CA ASP A 180 -10.56 -26.88 9.59
C ASP A 180 -11.75 -25.92 9.70
N ALA A 181 -11.77 -25.06 10.71
CA ALA A 181 -12.86 -24.11 10.93
C ALA A 181 -12.77 -22.84 10.05
N LEU A 182 -11.56 -22.32 9.81
CA LEU A 182 -11.37 -20.99 9.20
C LEU A 182 -11.74 -20.89 7.72
N PRO A 183 -11.33 -21.84 6.83
CA PRO A 183 -11.61 -21.74 5.38
C PRO A 183 -13.11 -21.85 5.02
N ARG A 184 -13.92 -22.37 5.93
CA ARG A 184 -15.31 -22.70 5.68
C ARG A 184 -16.22 -21.48 5.82
N SER A 185 -16.82 -21.07 4.73
CA SER A 185 -17.75 -19.94 4.67
C SER A 185 -18.83 -20.18 3.61
N PRO A 186 -19.97 -19.48 3.65
CA PRO A 186 -20.97 -19.53 2.59
C PRO A 186 -20.41 -19.17 1.20
N ALA A 187 -19.45 -18.25 1.15
CA ALA A 187 -18.78 -17.86 -0.09
C ALA A 187 -17.82 -18.95 -0.60
N ALA A 188 -17.16 -19.70 0.31
CA ALA A 188 -16.22 -20.74 -0.07
C ALA A 188 -16.86 -21.83 -0.92
N ALA A 189 -18.10 -22.23 -0.61
CA ALA A 189 -18.85 -23.24 -1.38
C ALA A 189 -19.16 -22.78 -2.81
N LEU A 190 -19.39 -21.47 -3.00
CA LEU A 190 -19.62 -20.88 -4.34
C LEU A 190 -18.32 -20.86 -5.16
N VAL A 191 -17.22 -20.49 -4.54
CA VAL A 191 -15.90 -20.43 -5.20
C VAL A 191 -15.36 -21.82 -5.52
N ALA A 192 -15.54 -22.79 -4.59
CA ALA A 192 -15.08 -24.18 -4.77
C ALA A 192 -15.96 -24.99 -5.74
N GLY A 193 -17.11 -24.48 -6.16
CA GLY A 193 -18.06 -25.20 -6.99
C GLY A 193 -18.70 -26.43 -6.31
N GLY A 194 -18.63 -26.53 -4.98
CA GLY A 194 -19.15 -27.67 -4.22
C GLY A 194 -19.13 -27.46 -2.72
N ARG A 195 -19.78 -28.39 -1.96
CA ARG A 195 -19.89 -28.29 -0.50
C ARG A 195 -18.69 -28.88 0.24
N ALA A 196 -18.04 -29.90 -0.35
CA ALA A 196 -16.89 -30.57 0.26
C ALA A 196 -15.74 -29.59 0.52
N PHE A 197 -15.14 -29.64 1.71
CA PHE A 197 -14.08 -28.77 2.19
C PHE A 197 -14.43 -27.28 2.34
N ALA A 198 -15.67 -26.88 2.01
CA ALA A 198 -16.10 -25.49 1.94
C ALA A 198 -17.21 -25.09 2.93
N VAL A 199 -18.08 -26.03 3.35
CA VAL A 199 -19.17 -25.74 4.28
C VAL A 199 -18.83 -26.21 5.71
N PRO A 200 -19.39 -25.57 6.75
CA PRO A 200 -19.16 -25.95 8.15
C PRO A 200 -19.69 -27.36 8.48
N GLU A 201 -20.82 -27.78 7.88
CA GLU A 201 -21.41 -29.08 8.13
C GLU A 201 -20.51 -30.20 7.58
N PRO A 202 -20.27 -31.32 8.35
CA PRO A 202 -19.49 -32.46 7.85
C PRO A 202 -20.02 -33.01 6.56
N GLN A 203 -19.16 -33.18 5.56
CA GLN A 203 -19.51 -33.79 4.27
C GLN A 203 -18.81 -35.15 4.18
N HIS A 204 -19.59 -36.20 4.00
CA HIS A 204 -19.09 -37.54 3.76
C HIS A 204 -18.66 -37.70 2.31
N VAL A 205 -17.35 -37.86 2.06
CA VAL A 205 -16.75 -37.82 0.70
C VAL A 205 -15.67 -38.90 0.52
N PRO A 206 -16.02 -40.19 0.62
CA PRO A 206 -15.05 -41.29 0.57
C PRO A 206 -14.26 -41.31 -0.76
N GLU A 207 -14.86 -40.83 -1.85
CA GLU A 207 -14.22 -40.74 -3.17
C GLU A 207 -13.02 -39.77 -3.20
N LYS A 208 -12.94 -38.88 -2.26
CA LYS A 208 -11.80 -37.92 -2.13
C LYS A 208 -10.65 -38.45 -1.31
N ARG A 209 -10.76 -39.65 -0.70
CA ARG A 209 -9.70 -40.22 0.19
C ARG A 209 -8.38 -40.38 -0.55
N ALA A 210 -8.37 -40.96 -1.75
CA ALA A 210 -7.14 -41.12 -2.52
C ALA A 210 -6.51 -39.76 -2.89
N TRP A 211 -7.32 -38.78 -3.30
CA TRP A 211 -6.85 -37.43 -3.63
C TRP A 211 -6.28 -36.70 -2.40
N ALA A 212 -6.96 -36.74 -1.27
CA ALA A 212 -6.47 -36.10 -0.04
C ALA A 212 -5.21 -36.78 0.48
N ALA A 213 -5.14 -38.13 0.39
CA ALA A 213 -3.95 -38.90 0.76
C ALA A 213 -2.74 -38.57 -0.14
N ASP A 214 -2.93 -38.44 -1.44
CA ASP A 214 -1.89 -38.05 -2.40
C ASP A 214 -1.30 -36.66 -2.10
N ILE A 215 -2.16 -35.70 -1.72
CA ILE A 215 -1.72 -34.35 -1.32
C ILE A 215 -0.99 -34.40 0.03
N ALA A 216 -1.54 -35.12 1.03
CA ALA A 216 -0.95 -35.21 2.36
C ALA A 216 0.36 -36.00 2.38
N ALA A 217 0.44 -37.11 1.63
CA ALA A 217 1.65 -37.97 1.59
C ALA A 217 2.92 -37.23 1.19
N GLY A 218 2.77 -36.04 0.63
CA GLY A 218 3.89 -35.18 0.32
C GLY A 218 4.40 -34.32 1.43
N HIS A 219 3.69 -34.20 2.51
CA HIS A 219 3.96 -33.21 3.55
C HIS A 219 4.15 -33.86 4.94
N ASP A 220 3.71 -35.09 5.13
CA ASP A 220 3.92 -35.87 6.37
C ASP A 220 5.20 -36.73 6.34
N ALA A 221 6.01 -36.60 5.26
CA ALA A 221 7.25 -37.38 5.14
C ALA A 221 8.36 -36.79 6.03
N ASP A 222 9.05 -37.65 6.77
CA ASP A 222 10.22 -37.30 7.58
C ASP A 222 11.44 -36.92 6.68
N VAL A 223 11.31 -37.07 5.37
CA VAL A 223 12.37 -36.77 4.40
C VAL A 223 11.88 -35.92 3.25
N ARG A 224 12.78 -35.10 2.72
CA ARG A 224 12.64 -34.40 1.43
C ARG A 224 13.64 -34.96 0.44
N ILE A 225 13.38 -34.76 -0.85
CA ILE A 225 14.31 -35.15 -1.90
C ILE A 225 14.82 -33.92 -2.63
N SER A 226 16.05 -34.00 -3.11
CA SER A 226 16.62 -33.10 -4.11
C SER A 226 17.34 -33.89 -5.19
N LEU A 227 17.63 -33.22 -6.30
CA LEU A 227 18.36 -33.80 -7.42
C LEU A 227 19.72 -33.10 -7.51
N ARG A 228 20.81 -33.90 -7.43
CA ARG A 228 22.16 -33.40 -7.68
C ARG A 228 22.58 -33.80 -9.09
N VAL A 229 22.83 -32.80 -9.93
CA VAL A 229 23.35 -33.05 -11.29
C VAL A 229 24.85 -33.22 -11.25
N GLU A 230 25.35 -34.30 -11.84
CA GLU A 230 26.77 -34.62 -11.98
C GLU A 230 27.11 -34.74 -13.46
N VAL A 231 28.33 -34.31 -13.84
CA VAL A 231 28.86 -34.44 -15.16
C VAL A 231 30.23 -35.15 -15.09
N PRO A 232 30.21 -36.47 -15.15
CA PRO A 232 31.47 -37.25 -15.09
C PRO A 232 32.44 -36.86 -16.21
N GLY A 233 33.70 -36.69 -15.86
CA GLY A 233 34.74 -36.32 -16.81
C GLY A 233 34.80 -34.82 -17.15
N LEU A 234 34.01 -33.96 -16.55
CA LEU A 234 34.02 -32.51 -16.81
C LEU A 234 35.42 -31.88 -16.68
N ALA A 235 36.18 -32.26 -15.64
CA ALA A 235 37.54 -31.73 -15.41
C ALA A 235 38.59 -32.22 -16.41
N SER A 236 38.33 -33.33 -17.09
CA SER A 236 39.28 -33.98 -18.04
C SER A 236 38.91 -33.77 -19.50
N ALA A 237 37.75 -33.17 -19.77
CA ALA A 237 37.29 -32.94 -21.14
C ALA A 237 38.02 -31.72 -21.78
N VAL A 238 38.91 -31.98 -22.74
CA VAL A 238 39.77 -30.96 -23.34
C VAL A 238 39.27 -30.47 -24.72
N SER A 239 38.33 -31.18 -25.38
CA SER A 239 37.81 -30.82 -26.70
C SER A 239 36.31 -30.62 -26.76
N ASP A 240 35.81 -29.74 -27.62
CA ASP A 240 34.40 -29.50 -27.89
C ASP A 240 33.65 -30.73 -28.45
N GLU A 241 34.35 -31.73 -28.96
CA GLU A 241 33.80 -32.98 -29.49
C GLU A 241 33.51 -34.01 -28.40
N THR A 242 33.97 -33.77 -27.16
CA THR A 242 33.75 -34.69 -26.03
C THR A 242 32.26 -34.66 -25.64
N ARG A 243 31.55 -35.74 -25.86
CA ARG A 243 30.18 -35.89 -25.42
C ARG A 243 30.14 -36.15 -23.93
N LEU A 244 29.79 -35.16 -23.15
CA LEU A 244 29.65 -35.28 -21.69
C LEU A 244 28.27 -35.86 -21.39
N GLN A 245 28.17 -36.76 -20.39
CA GLN A 245 26.94 -37.37 -19.93
C GLN A 245 26.46 -36.68 -18.67
N PHE A 246 25.20 -36.44 -18.58
CA PHE A 246 24.58 -35.86 -17.38
C PHE A 246 23.96 -36.96 -16.53
N HIS A 247 24.36 -37.03 -15.29
CA HIS A 247 23.77 -37.94 -14.29
C HIS A 247 23.02 -37.10 -13.25
N VAL A 248 21.82 -37.49 -12.96
CA VAL A 248 21.03 -36.91 -11.86
C VAL A 248 20.96 -37.91 -10.72
N VAL A 249 21.62 -37.57 -9.60
CA VAL A 249 21.66 -38.37 -8.39
C VAL A 249 20.57 -37.94 -7.44
N LEU A 250 19.76 -38.89 -6.96
CA LEU A 250 18.71 -38.62 -5.99
C LEU A 250 19.30 -38.46 -4.60
N GLN A 251 19.11 -37.32 -3.96
CA GLN A 251 19.50 -37.01 -2.59
C GLN A 251 18.29 -36.96 -1.68
N VAL A 252 18.50 -37.45 -0.45
CA VAL A 252 17.52 -37.51 0.62
C VAL A 252 17.97 -36.60 1.76
N HIS A 253 17.10 -35.69 2.17
CA HIS A 253 17.31 -34.75 3.28
C HIS A 253 16.39 -35.11 4.42
N SER A 254 16.89 -35.11 5.66
CA SER A 254 16.03 -35.22 6.84
C SER A 254 15.29 -33.90 7.10
N VAL A 255 14.00 -33.97 7.39
CA VAL A 255 13.20 -32.77 7.77
C VAL A 255 13.52 -32.35 9.20
N SER A 256 13.86 -33.34 10.07
CA SER A 256 14.19 -33.09 11.48
C SER A 256 15.61 -32.57 11.70
N ASP A 257 16.55 -32.89 10.78
CA ASP A 257 17.93 -32.40 10.82
C ASP A 257 18.38 -31.97 9.42
N PRO A 258 18.32 -30.65 9.09
CA PRO A 258 18.69 -30.12 7.77
C PRO A 258 20.14 -30.37 7.37
N THR A 259 21.03 -30.72 8.31
CA THR A 259 22.43 -31.03 8.02
C THR A 259 22.61 -32.46 7.53
N LEU A 260 21.61 -33.32 7.77
CA LEU A 260 21.64 -34.71 7.36
C LEU A 260 21.15 -34.87 5.92
N VAL A 261 22.10 -35.00 5.00
CA VAL A 261 21.88 -35.22 3.57
C VAL A 261 22.64 -36.46 3.13
N ALA A 262 22.01 -37.35 2.40
CA ALA A 262 22.66 -38.54 1.86
C ALA A 262 22.11 -38.88 0.48
N ASP A 263 22.92 -39.52 -0.37
CA ASP A 263 22.45 -40.08 -1.63
C ASP A 263 21.49 -41.26 -1.34
N ALA A 264 20.50 -41.46 -2.19
CA ALA A 264 19.48 -42.49 -2.00
C ALA A 264 20.09 -43.88 -1.83
N SER A 265 21.17 -44.18 -2.53
CA SER A 265 21.95 -45.42 -2.37
C SER A 265 22.38 -45.68 -0.93
N ALA A 266 22.86 -44.67 -0.19
CA ALA A 266 23.21 -44.79 1.24
C ALA A 266 22.02 -45.08 2.13
N VAL A 267 20.85 -44.46 1.82
CA VAL A 267 19.59 -44.76 2.54
C VAL A 267 19.12 -46.18 2.28
N TRP A 268 19.29 -46.72 1.07
CA TRP A 268 19.01 -48.12 0.72
C TRP A 268 20.02 -49.09 1.29
N ALA A 269 21.26 -48.70 1.48
CA ALA A 269 22.27 -49.51 2.15
C ALA A 269 22.03 -49.62 3.69
N GLY A 270 21.09 -48.85 4.24
CA GLY A 270 20.74 -48.97 5.65
C GLY A 270 21.45 -47.98 6.57
N SER A 271 21.74 -46.77 6.09
CA SER A 271 22.25 -45.69 6.94
C SER A 271 21.32 -45.47 8.14
N SER A 272 21.82 -45.69 9.33
CA SER A 272 21.06 -45.57 10.59
C SER A 272 20.70 -44.14 10.96
N ALA A 273 21.22 -43.17 10.23
CA ALA A 273 20.95 -41.75 10.45
C ALA A 273 19.51 -41.35 10.07
N PHE A 274 18.88 -42.10 9.17
CA PHE A 274 17.51 -41.86 8.71
C PHE A 274 16.54 -42.82 9.40
N GLY A 275 15.33 -42.38 9.72
CA GLY A 275 14.30 -43.17 10.36
C GLY A 275 13.85 -44.39 9.54
N PRO A 276 13.18 -45.39 10.14
CA PRO A 276 12.80 -46.65 9.50
C PRO A 276 11.84 -46.49 8.29
N ARG A 277 11.16 -45.34 8.20
CA ARG A 277 10.24 -44.97 7.08
C ARG A 277 10.91 -44.26 5.92
N ALA A 278 12.18 -43.84 6.04
CA ALA A 278 12.86 -42.99 5.07
C ALA A 278 12.82 -43.54 3.63
N ARG A 279 12.96 -44.84 3.43
CA ARG A 279 12.82 -45.47 2.10
C ARG A 279 11.44 -45.29 1.48
N MET A 280 10.38 -45.52 2.30
CA MET A 280 8.98 -45.36 1.83
C MET A 280 8.67 -43.91 1.51
N ASP A 281 9.06 -43.01 2.42
CA ASP A 281 8.84 -41.57 2.26
C ASP A 281 9.61 -41.03 1.04
N THR A 282 10.84 -41.50 0.80
CA THR A 282 11.60 -41.19 -0.40
C THR A 282 10.89 -41.64 -1.68
N LEU A 283 10.34 -42.87 -1.70
CA LEU A 283 9.58 -43.37 -2.86
C LEU A 283 8.31 -42.56 -3.11
N LEU A 284 7.60 -42.12 -2.06
CA LEU A 284 6.41 -41.28 -2.20
C LEU A 284 6.78 -39.89 -2.74
N ALA A 285 7.87 -39.30 -2.24
CA ALA A 285 8.38 -38.04 -2.75
C ALA A 285 8.85 -38.15 -4.23
N LEU A 286 9.56 -39.27 -4.56
CA LEU A 286 10.00 -39.53 -5.93
C LEU A 286 8.81 -39.73 -6.89
N ARG A 287 7.73 -40.41 -6.49
CA ARG A 287 6.50 -40.51 -7.31
C ARG A 287 5.91 -39.16 -7.67
N ARG A 288 5.96 -38.20 -6.76
CA ARG A 288 5.51 -36.82 -7.05
C ARG A 288 6.45 -36.11 -8.00
N ALA A 289 7.75 -36.25 -7.78
CA ALA A 289 8.75 -35.70 -8.70
C ALA A 289 8.59 -36.24 -10.11
N VAL A 290 8.34 -37.54 -10.28
CA VAL A 290 8.08 -38.16 -11.59
C VAL A 290 6.80 -37.67 -12.23
N ARG A 291 5.73 -37.42 -11.46
CA ARG A 291 4.50 -36.80 -12.00
C ARG A 291 4.74 -35.37 -12.48
N ALA A 292 5.61 -34.63 -11.79
CA ALA A 292 5.99 -33.29 -12.18
C ALA A 292 6.94 -33.29 -13.39
N TRP A 293 7.86 -34.27 -13.46
CA TRP A 293 8.86 -34.36 -14.54
C TRP A 293 9.15 -35.82 -14.89
N ALA A 294 8.63 -36.27 -16.01
CA ALA A 294 8.62 -37.69 -16.42
C ALA A 294 10.02 -38.36 -16.61
N PRO A 295 11.09 -37.65 -17.00
CA PRO A 295 12.42 -38.27 -17.15
C PRO A 295 12.99 -38.96 -15.89
N LEU A 296 12.45 -38.68 -14.69
CA LEU A 296 12.80 -39.40 -13.46
C LEU A 296 12.15 -40.79 -13.34
N THR A 297 11.31 -41.20 -14.28
CA THR A 297 10.58 -42.50 -14.24
C THR A 297 11.51 -43.71 -14.03
N PRO A 298 12.71 -43.79 -14.64
CA PRO A 298 13.60 -44.94 -14.41
C PRO A 298 13.98 -45.16 -12.95
N LEU A 299 14.07 -44.07 -12.16
CA LEU A 299 14.35 -44.18 -10.72
C LEU A 299 13.26 -44.95 -9.94
N LEU A 300 11.99 -44.89 -10.36
CA LEU A 300 10.91 -45.63 -9.72
C LEU A 300 10.96 -47.14 -9.99
N SER A 301 11.54 -47.56 -11.12
CA SER A 301 11.66 -48.97 -11.52
C SER A 301 12.97 -49.60 -11.06
N ALA A 302 13.92 -48.81 -10.60
CA ALA A 302 15.19 -49.26 -10.11
C ALA A 302 15.07 -49.93 -8.72
N ALA A 303 15.86 -51.01 -8.47
CA ALA A 303 15.90 -51.63 -7.15
C ALA A 303 16.46 -50.67 -6.07
N VAL A 304 17.35 -49.79 -6.46
CA VAL A 304 17.85 -48.63 -5.70
C VAL A 304 17.68 -47.41 -6.57
N PRO A 305 16.88 -46.41 -6.21
CA PRO A 305 16.65 -45.20 -6.99
C PRO A 305 17.81 -44.21 -6.79
N ASP A 306 19.00 -44.56 -7.27
CA ASP A 306 20.24 -43.82 -7.01
C ASP A 306 20.45 -42.69 -8.03
N ALA A 307 20.62 -43.06 -9.30
CA ALA A 307 20.90 -42.10 -10.35
C ALA A 307 20.18 -42.43 -11.68
N VAL A 308 19.99 -41.44 -12.50
CA VAL A 308 19.48 -41.56 -13.87
C VAL A 308 20.33 -40.71 -14.81
N GLU A 309 20.60 -41.24 -16.00
CA GLU A 309 21.30 -40.52 -17.08
C GLU A 309 20.26 -39.72 -17.87
N LEU A 310 20.57 -38.47 -18.19
CA LEU A 310 19.70 -37.56 -18.93
C LEU A 310 20.25 -37.30 -20.34
N ALA A 311 19.39 -37.28 -21.33
CA ALA A 311 19.67 -36.80 -22.68
C ALA A 311 19.76 -35.26 -22.71
N ASP A 312 20.43 -34.71 -23.72
CA ASP A 312 20.62 -33.26 -23.92
C ASP A 312 19.27 -32.49 -23.93
N GLU A 313 18.22 -33.09 -24.49
CA GLU A 313 16.86 -32.53 -24.52
C GLU A 313 16.23 -32.46 -23.13
N GLU A 314 16.44 -33.53 -22.33
CA GLU A 314 15.92 -33.59 -20.94
C GLU A 314 16.66 -32.60 -20.02
N VAL A 315 17.97 -32.43 -20.24
CA VAL A 315 18.76 -31.40 -19.54
C VAL A 315 18.29 -30.00 -19.91
N THR A 316 17.96 -29.75 -21.18
CA THR A 316 17.40 -28.47 -21.64
C THR A 316 16.05 -28.20 -20.97
N GLU A 317 15.19 -29.21 -20.88
CA GLU A 317 13.92 -29.10 -20.15
C GLU A 317 14.12 -28.83 -18.65
N LEU A 318 15.12 -29.49 -18.03
CA LEU A 318 15.47 -29.33 -16.64
C LEU A 318 16.05 -27.93 -16.33
N LEU A 319 16.68 -27.27 -17.27
CA LEU A 319 17.16 -25.89 -17.15
C LEU A 319 16.01 -24.87 -17.15
N GLY A 320 14.89 -25.19 -17.80
CA GLY A 320 13.73 -24.32 -17.99
C GLY A 320 12.51 -24.74 -17.19
N GLU A 321 11.56 -25.36 -17.89
CA GLU A 321 10.23 -25.71 -17.35
C GLU A 321 10.30 -26.84 -16.33
N GLY A 322 11.12 -27.86 -16.57
CA GLY A 322 11.28 -29.00 -15.67
C GLY A 322 11.71 -28.60 -14.26
N ALA A 323 12.68 -27.69 -14.12
CA ALA A 323 13.10 -27.20 -12.82
C ALA A 323 11.97 -26.46 -12.08
N ARG A 324 11.17 -25.65 -12.80
CA ARG A 324 10.02 -24.95 -12.20
C ARG A 324 8.94 -25.93 -11.72
N MET A 325 8.64 -26.96 -12.50
CA MET A 325 7.68 -27.98 -12.13
C MET A 325 8.15 -28.80 -10.92
N LEU A 326 9.43 -29.16 -10.87
CA LEU A 326 10.06 -29.85 -9.74
C LEU A 326 10.06 -28.96 -8.47
N ALA A 327 10.42 -27.68 -8.58
CA ALA A 327 10.36 -26.75 -7.46
C ALA A 327 8.94 -26.58 -6.93
N PHE A 328 7.92 -26.55 -7.79
CA PHE A 328 6.53 -26.54 -7.38
C PHE A 328 6.11 -27.84 -6.67
N ALA A 329 6.72 -28.96 -7.02
CA ALA A 329 6.54 -30.25 -6.34
C ALA A 329 7.40 -30.39 -5.06
N GLY A 330 8.16 -29.35 -4.68
CA GLY A 330 9.02 -29.31 -3.49
C GLY A 330 10.36 -30.06 -3.67
N VAL A 331 10.87 -30.14 -4.90
CA VAL A 331 12.13 -30.81 -5.23
C VAL A 331 13.12 -29.79 -5.79
N ASP A 332 14.23 -29.60 -5.09
CA ASP A 332 15.31 -28.70 -5.51
C ASP A 332 16.29 -29.42 -6.43
N VAL A 333 16.84 -28.67 -7.42
CA VAL A 333 17.85 -29.15 -8.36
C VAL A 333 19.15 -28.42 -8.13
N HIS A 334 20.21 -29.20 -7.83
CA HIS A 334 21.55 -28.68 -7.54
C HIS A 334 22.49 -28.96 -8.70
N TRP A 335 23.00 -27.89 -9.33
CA TRP A 335 23.98 -27.93 -10.39
C TRP A 335 25.41 -27.84 -9.82
N PRO A 336 26.41 -28.42 -10.49
CA PRO A 336 27.80 -28.21 -10.13
C PRO A 336 28.16 -26.72 -10.10
N LYS A 337 28.88 -26.29 -9.06
CA LYS A 337 29.22 -24.87 -8.86
C LYS A 337 29.97 -24.27 -10.02
N GLU A 338 30.77 -25.09 -10.70
CA GLU A 338 31.56 -24.73 -11.87
C GLU A 338 30.68 -24.39 -13.09
N LEU A 339 29.48 -24.94 -13.13
CA LEU A 339 28.54 -24.77 -14.25
C LEU A 339 27.39 -23.81 -13.91
N ALA A 340 27.30 -23.36 -12.67
CA ALA A 340 26.15 -22.55 -12.16
C ALA A 340 26.15 -21.09 -12.66
N GLN A 341 26.74 -20.79 -13.81
CA GLN A 341 26.72 -19.45 -14.40
C GLN A 341 25.46 -19.28 -15.26
N LYS A 342 24.59 -18.34 -14.89
CA LYS A 342 23.37 -18.02 -15.68
C LYS A 342 23.73 -17.08 -16.84
N LEU A 343 23.23 -17.41 -18.03
CA LEU A 343 23.19 -16.46 -19.14
C LEU A 343 22.24 -15.33 -18.77
N THR A 344 22.73 -14.10 -18.71
CA THR A 344 21.93 -12.92 -18.49
C THR A 344 21.97 -12.02 -19.72
N ALA A 345 20.80 -11.70 -20.25
CA ALA A 345 20.68 -10.64 -21.23
C ALA A 345 20.44 -9.33 -20.48
N ARG A 346 21.31 -8.35 -20.66
CA ARG A 346 21.18 -7.00 -20.13
C ARG A 346 21.12 -6.01 -21.28
N ALA A 347 20.26 -5.05 -21.19
CA ALA A 347 20.25 -3.94 -22.13
C ALA A 347 21.21 -2.86 -21.66
N VAL A 348 22.04 -2.37 -22.57
CA VAL A 348 22.91 -1.20 -22.35
C VAL A 348 22.34 -0.06 -23.16
N ILE A 349 22.05 1.05 -22.50
CA ILE A 349 21.55 2.25 -23.14
C ILE A 349 22.60 3.34 -23.03
N GLY A 350 23.05 3.83 -24.19
CA GLY A 350 24.08 4.89 -24.25
C GLY A 350 24.18 5.52 -25.64
N PRO A 351 25.11 6.44 -25.83
CA PRO A 351 25.39 7.00 -27.16
C PRO A 351 25.85 5.91 -28.13
N PRO A 352 25.43 5.97 -29.41
CA PRO A 352 25.93 5.04 -30.40
C PRO A 352 27.46 5.25 -30.62
N ASP A 353 28.25 4.18 -30.45
CA ASP A 353 29.69 4.03 -30.69
C ASP A 353 30.64 4.90 -29.84
N GLU A 354 31.34 4.23 -28.90
CA GLU A 354 32.49 4.78 -28.16
C GLU A 354 33.82 4.82 -28.99
N ASP A 355 33.81 4.54 -30.30
CA ASP A 355 35.05 4.36 -31.06
C ASP A 355 35.60 5.64 -31.75
N LYS A 356 35.12 6.81 -31.40
CA LYS A 356 35.74 8.08 -31.85
C LYS A 356 36.03 9.00 -30.67
N GLY A 357 37.30 9.06 -30.33
CA GLY A 357 38.06 9.80 -29.35
C GLY A 357 37.42 11.00 -28.62
N PRO A 358 38.07 11.60 -27.62
CA PRO A 358 37.46 12.51 -26.70
C PRO A 358 36.89 13.72 -27.44
N VAL A 359 35.53 13.80 -27.47
CA VAL A 359 34.84 14.99 -27.92
C VAL A 359 35.19 16.09 -26.92
N LYS A 360 35.93 17.09 -27.36
CA LYS A 360 36.15 18.32 -26.63
C LYS A 360 34.82 18.84 -26.13
N ALA A 361 34.71 19.03 -24.83
CA ALA A 361 33.62 19.71 -24.21
C ALA A 361 33.45 21.10 -24.84
N SER A 362 32.59 21.22 -25.82
CA SER A 362 32.03 22.49 -26.21
C SER A 362 30.97 22.87 -25.18
N SER A 363 30.97 24.09 -24.73
CA SER A 363 30.12 24.68 -23.72
C SER A 363 28.64 24.79 -24.14
N ASP A 364 28.25 24.24 -25.28
CA ASP A 364 26.87 24.06 -25.73
C ASP A 364 26.41 22.66 -25.32
N THR A 365 25.85 22.57 -24.10
CA THR A 365 25.07 21.41 -23.68
C THR A 365 23.81 21.34 -24.56
N PRO A 366 23.66 20.35 -25.46
CA PRO A 366 22.42 20.15 -26.16
C PRO A 366 21.34 19.90 -25.10
N SER A 367 20.16 20.47 -25.29
CA SER A 367 18.99 20.10 -24.51
C SER A 367 18.87 18.58 -24.55
N PHE A 368 19.14 17.89 -23.43
CA PHE A 368 19.25 16.42 -23.33
C PHE A 368 17.97 15.69 -23.74
N LEU A 369 16.89 16.44 -23.98
CA LEU A 369 15.58 15.94 -24.38
C LEU A 369 15.19 16.39 -25.80
N SER A 370 16.14 16.85 -26.65
CA SER A 370 15.80 17.16 -28.05
C SER A 370 15.33 15.86 -28.73
N ALA A 371 14.23 15.94 -29.46
CA ALA A 371 13.63 14.79 -30.17
C ALA A 371 14.59 14.09 -31.15
N ASP A 372 15.71 14.74 -31.51
CA ASP A 372 16.68 14.28 -32.48
C ASP A 372 17.85 13.50 -31.85
N ALA A 373 17.97 13.47 -30.52
CA ALA A 373 18.99 12.69 -29.81
C ALA A 373 18.55 11.24 -29.65
N LEU A 374 18.67 10.43 -30.69
CA LEU A 374 18.42 8.99 -30.60
C LEU A 374 19.56 8.32 -29.85
N LEU A 375 19.22 7.54 -28.80
CA LEU A 375 20.16 6.71 -28.07
C LEU A 375 20.13 5.28 -28.60
N ALA A 376 21.29 4.65 -28.63
CA ALA A 376 21.39 3.24 -28.97
C ALA A 376 20.98 2.38 -27.78
N PHE A 377 20.11 1.45 -28.05
CA PHE A 377 19.75 0.37 -27.14
C PHE A 377 20.47 -0.88 -27.65
N ASN A 378 21.58 -1.20 -27.01
CA ASN A 378 22.41 -2.33 -27.39
C ASN A 378 22.22 -3.47 -26.40
N TRP A 379 22.14 -4.68 -26.89
CA TRP A 379 22.07 -5.86 -26.05
C TRP A 379 23.46 -6.29 -25.62
N TRP A 380 23.63 -6.36 -24.30
CA TRP A 380 24.80 -6.98 -23.68
C TRP A 380 24.40 -8.35 -23.15
N PHE A 381 25.17 -9.32 -23.57
CA PHE A 381 25.05 -10.69 -23.13
C PHE A 381 26.18 -10.98 -22.17
N ALA A 382 25.87 -11.53 -21.03
CA ALA A 382 26.84 -11.89 -20.03
C ALA A 382 26.57 -13.30 -19.50
N LEU A 383 27.61 -14.05 -19.27
CA LEU A 383 27.58 -15.32 -18.59
C LEU A 383 28.26 -15.14 -17.24
N GLY A 384 27.46 -15.14 -16.15
CA GLY A 384 27.92 -14.65 -14.86
C GLY A 384 28.40 -13.21 -14.96
N ASP A 385 29.65 -12.93 -14.61
CA ASP A 385 30.28 -11.60 -14.70
C ASP A 385 31.03 -11.34 -16.01
N GLN A 386 31.08 -12.30 -16.92
CA GLN A 386 31.83 -12.19 -18.18
C GLN A 386 30.91 -11.79 -19.34
N GLN A 387 31.30 -10.71 -20.03
CA GLN A 387 30.62 -10.25 -21.23
C GLN A 387 30.87 -11.20 -22.40
N LEU A 388 29.83 -11.52 -23.16
CA LEU A 388 29.85 -12.28 -24.40
C LEU A 388 29.86 -11.34 -25.60
N THR A 389 30.70 -11.67 -26.61
CA THR A 389 30.62 -11.03 -27.92
C THR A 389 29.45 -11.62 -28.73
N ARG A 390 29.02 -10.91 -29.79
CA ARG A 390 27.97 -11.41 -30.69
C ARG A 390 28.38 -12.73 -31.36
N GLN A 391 29.65 -12.86 -31.73
CA GLN A 391 30.20 -14.09 -32.34
C GLN A 391 30.17 -15.27 -31.36
N GLU A 392 30.43 -15.04 -30.08
CA GLU A 392 30.33 -16.08 -29.05
C GLU A 392 28.88 -16.50 -28.80
N LEU A 393 27.92 -15.54 -28.82
CA LEU A 393 26.50 -15.83 -28.74
C LEU A 393 26.03 -16.65 -29.95
N ASP A 394 26.49 -16.30 -31.16
CA ASP A 394 26.16 -17.05 -32.37
C ASP A 394 26.71 -18.49 -32.32
N ARG A 395 27.93 -18.71 -31.80
CA ARG A 395 28.46 -20.04 -31.51
C ARG A 395 27.61 -20.84 -30.53
N LEU A 396 27.14 -20.20 -29.44
CA LEU A 396 26.27 -20.84 -28.46
C LEU A 396 24.92 -21.24 -29.10
N ALA A 397 24.37 -20.39 -29.97
CA ALA A 397 23.14 -20.68 -30.68
C ALA A 397 23.27 -21.80 -31.72
N GLU A 398 24.41 -21.82 -32.46
CA GLU A 398 24.74 -22.87 -33.47
C GLU A 398 24.96 -24.22 -32.82
N ALA A 399 25.61 -24.27 -31.65
CA ALA A 399 25.87 -25.51 -30.94
C ALA A 399 24.61 -26.27 -30.57
N ASN A 400 23.51 -25.55 -30.27
CA ASN A 400 22.20 -26.12 -29.93
C ASN A 400 22.23 -27.24 -28.87
N ARG A 401 23.14 -27.12 -27.91
CA ARG A 401 23.36 -28.07 -26.81
C ARG A 401 23.33 -27.34 -25.48
N PRO A 402 22.90 -28.00 -24.37
CA PRO A 402 22.87 -27.38 -23.06
C PRO A 402 24.25 -27.07 -22.50
N MET A 403 25.30 -27.76 -22.99
CA MET A 403 26.66 -27.57 -22.55
C MET A 403 27.58 -27.25 -23.72
N VAL A 404 28.27 -26.12 -23.63
CA VAL A 404 29.20 -25.64 -24.68
C VAL A 404 30.48 -25.15 -24.02
N ARG A 405 31.62 -25.34 -24.68
CA ARG A 405 32.91 -24.82 -24.23
C ARG A 405 33.16 -23.42 -24.78
N LEU A 406 33.34 -22.46 -23.87
CA LEU A 406 33.55 -21.06 -24.19
C LEU A 406 34.82 -20.56 -23.49
N ARG A 407 35.80 -19.99 -24.21
CA ARG A 407 37.04 -19.47 -23.62
C ARG A 407 37.71 -20.47 -22.64
N ASP A 408 37.85 -21.75 -23.08
CA ASP A 408 38.42 -22.84 -22.28
C ASP A 408 37.66 -23.25 -21.02
N GLN A 409 36.41 -22.75 -20.80
CA GLN A 409 35.53 -23.17 -19.73
C GLN A 409 34.25 -23.80 -20.28
N TRP A 410 33.77 -24.83 -19.59
CA TRP A 410 32.45 -25.41 -19.88
C TRP A 410 31.37 -24.56 -19.29
N VAL A 411 30.35 -24.21 -20.08
CA VAL A 411 29.22 -23.39 -19.70
C VAL A 411 27.90 -24.11 -19.97
N LEU A 412 27.01 -23.98 -19.02
CA LEU A 412 25.67 -24.53 -19.10
C LEU A 412 24.72 -23.44 -19.55
N VAL A 413 24.04 -23.63 -20.67
CA VAL A 413 23.11 -22.65 -21.24
C VAL A 413 21.82 -23.33 -21.70
N ASP A 414 20.70 -22.65 -21.56
CA ASP A 414 19.44 -23.07 -22.21
C ASP A 414 19.53 -22.67 -23.70
N PRO A 415 19.54 -23.65 -24.66
CA PRO A 415 19.57 -23.33 -26.06
C PRO A 415 18.39 -22.50 -26.56
N GLN A 416 17.23 -22.63 -25.93
CA GLN A 416 16.03 -21.82 -26.25
C GLN A 416 16.21 -20.36 -25.81
N GLU A 417 16.78 -20.15 -24.63
CA GLU A 417 17.09 -18.81 -24.11
C GLU A 417 18.16 -18.12 -24.97
N VAL A 418 19.19 -18.87 -25.40
CA VAL A 418 20.22 -18.36 -26.32
C VAL A 418 19.60 -17.91 -27.63
N ARG A 419 18.74 -18.73 -28.25
CA ARG A 419 18.07 -18.37 -29.53
C ARG A 419 17.14 -17.16 -29.37
N ARG A 420 16.37 -17.10 -28.30
CA ARG A 420 15.52 -15.92 -27.99
C ARG A 420 16.35 -14.67 -27.83
N THR A 421 17.49 -14.82 -27.17
CA THR A 421 18.43 -13.75 -26.90
C THR A 421 19.14 -13.30 -28.19
N GLN A 422 19.55 -14.23 -29.05
CA GLN A 422 20.15 -13.95 -30.38
C GLN A 422 19.15 -13.21 -31.31
N ALA A 423 17.88 -13.54 -31.27
CA ALA A 423 16.85 -12.89 -32.08
C ALA A 423 16.60 -11.42 -31.70
N GLN A 424 17.10 -10.95 -30.55
CA GLN A 424 16.95 -9.57 -30.12
C GLN A 424 17.82 -8.62 -30.92
N GLN A 425 17.18 -7.63 -31.54
CA GLN A 425 17.85 -6.62 -32.36
C GLN A 425 18.07 -5.33 -31.55
N ASP A 426 19.20 -4.67 -31.86
CA ASP A 426 19.47 -3.34 -31.33
C ASP A 426 18.40 -2.35 -31.81
N ARG A 427 17.92 -1.52 -30.91
CA ARG A 427 16.84 -0.56 -31.18
C ARG A 427 17.31 0.85 -30.87
N LYS A 428 16.65 1.83 -31.46
CA LYS A 428 16.78 3.23 -31.08
C LYS A 428 15.68 3.57 -30.08
N VAL A 429 16.07 4.19 -28.97
CA VAL A 429 15.14 4.63 -27.91
C VAL A 429 15.18 6.13 -27.79
N THR A 430 14.05 6.72 -27.38
CA THR A 430 14.02 8.14 -27.10
C THR A 430 14.80 8.46 -25.81
N PRO A 431 15.36 9.65 -25.67
CA PRO A 431 16.08 10.04 -24.46
C PRO A 431 15.27 9.87 -23.18
N ILE A 432 13.96 10.10 -23.26
CA ILE A 432 13.06 10.00 -22.10
C ILE A 432 12.79 8.54 -21.72
N ASP A 433 12.63 7.65 -22.71
CA ASP A 433 12.48 6.20 -22.45
C ASP A 433 13.78 5.64 -21.87
N ALA A 434 14.92 6.11 -22.37
CA ALA A 434 16.23 5.76 -21.86
C ALA A 434 16.44 6.22 -20.42
N LEU A 435 16.02 7.45 -20.09
CA LEU A 435 16.07 7.97 -18.74
C LEU A 435 15.15 7.18 -17.78
N SER A 436 13.94 6.87 -18.22
CA SER A 436 12.99 6.04 -17.44
C SER A 436 13.60 4.66 -17.15
N ALA A 437 14.19 4.00 -18.16
CA ALA A 437 14.86 2.72 -18.00
C ALA A 437 16.10 2.79 -17.09
N ALA A 438 16.87 3.88 -17.18
CA ALA A 438 18.04 4.10 -16.33
C ALA A 438 17.68 4.31 -14.85
N LEU A 439 16.58 5.02 -14.57
CA LEU A 439 16.11 5.29 -13.21
C LEU A 439 15.49 4.04 -12.55
N THR A 440 14.73 3.25 -13.31
CA THR A 440 14.09 2.02 -12.81
C THR A 440 15.01 0.79 -12.83
N GLY A 441 16.16 0.89 -13.49
CA GLY A 441 17.10 -0.23 -13.69
C GLY A 441 16.55 -1.35 -14.58
N SER A 442 15.38 -1.17 -15.19
CA SER A 442 14.76 -2.18 -16.04
C SER A 442 13.82 -1.56 -17.09
N THR A 443 13.64 -2.25 -18.21
CA THR A 443 12.65 -1.88 -19.23
C THR A 443 11.90 -3.11 -19.70
N GLU A 444 10.81 -2.90 -20.43
CA GLU A 444 10.01 -3.98 -21.00
C GLU A 444 10.26 -4.02 -22.51
N VAL A 445 10.69 -5.17 -23.00
CA VAL A 445 10.91 -5.44 -24.43
C VAL A 445 10.11 -6.67 -24.82
N ASP A 446 9.15 -6.50 -25.73
CA ASP A 446 8.29 -7.57 -26.24
C ASP A 446 7.55 -8.38 -25.15
N GLY A 447 7.11 -7.66 -24.08
CA GLY A 447 6.42 -8.24 -22.91
C GLY A 447 7.33 -8.91 -21.88
N LEU A 448 8.65 -8.88 -22.08
CA LEU A 448 9.65 -9.41 -21.15
C LEU A 448 10.36 -8.26 -20.44
N ARG A 449 10.56 -8.42 -19.15
CA ARG A 449 11.31 -7.46 -18.33
C ARG A 449 12.81 -7.72 -18.48
N VAL A 450 13.56 -6.68 -18.82
CA VAL A 450 14.99 -6.72 -19.07
C VAL A 450 15.68 -5.70 -18.17
N ASP A 451 16.75 -6.13 -17.51
CA ASP A 451 17.59 -5.23 -16.71
C ASP A 451 18.38 -4.29 -17.62
N VAL A 452 18.45 -3.02 -17.22
CA VAL A 452 19.10 -1.96 -18.00
C VAL A 452 20.30 -1.41 -17.23
N ARG A 453 21.43 -1.30 -17.94
CA ARG A 453 22.62 -0.59 -17.46
C ARG A 453 22.82 0.67 -18.29
N PRO A 454 22.71 1.87 -17.73
CA PRO A 454 23.02 3.10 -18.42
C PRO A 454 24.54 3.26 -18.56
N THR A 455 24.99 3.85 -19.67
CA THR A 455 26.42 4.17 -19.93
C THR A 455 26.57 5.62 -20.42
N GLY A 456 27.80 6.10 -20.42
CA GLY A 456 28.13 7.46 -20.87
C GLY A 456 27.39 8.55 -20.07
N TRP A 457 26.92 9.58 -20.74
CA TRP A 457 26.22 10.70 -20.10
C TRP A 457 24.94 10.30 -19.36
N LEU A 458 24.26 9.21 -19.78
CA LEU A 458 23.05 8.73 -19.12
C LEU A 458 23.34 8.17 -17.71
N ALA A 459 24.48 7.47 -17.55
CA ALA A 459 24.93 7.02 -16.24
C ALA A 459 25.24 8.21 -15.32
N THR A 460 25.96 9.21 -15.84
CA THR A 460 26.27 10.45 -15.12
C THR A 460 25.00 11.22 -14.74
N LEU A 461 24.01 11.29 -15.65
CA LEU A 461 22.72 11.92 -15.36
C LEU A 461 21.98 11.19 -14.26
N ARG A 462 21.91 9.84 -14.30
CA ARG A 462 21.30 9.04 -13.24
C ARG A 462 21.96 9.29 -11.88
N GLU A 463 23.29 9.31 -11.83
CA GLU A 463 24.04 9.60 -10.60
C GLU A 463 23.73 11.00 -10.08
N ARG A 464 23.71 12.00 -10.96
CA ARG A 464 23.34 13.38 -10.60
C ARG A 464 21.93 13.51 -10.10
N LEU A 465 20.98 12.72 -10.61
CA LEU A 465 19.58 12.72 -10.14
C LEU A 465 19.41 11.92 -8.84
N ALA A 466 20.24 10.91 -8.61
CA ALA A 466 20.18 10.08 -7.40
C ALA A 466 20.81 10.77 -6.18
N ASP A 467 21.88 11.54 -6.37
CA ASP A 467 22.55 12.29 -5.29
C ASP A 467 22.42 13.81 -5.51
N PRO A 468 21.45 14.44 -4.85
CA PRO A 468 21.24 15.86 -4.92
C PRO A 468 22.38 16.71 -4.31
N GLU A 469 23.22 16.17 -3.47
CA GLU A 469 24.25 16.92 -2.72
C GLU A 469 25.64 16.90 -3.38
N SER A 470 25.83 16.14 -4.46
CA SER A 470 27.13 15.92 -5.11
C SER A 470 27.68 17.08 -5.96
N GLN A 471 26.96 18.20 -6.09
CA GLN A 471 27.39 19.37 -6.88
C GLN A 471 27.53 20.63 -6.01
N GLU A 472 28.31 21.62 -6.52
CA GLU A 472 28.42 22.93 -5.86
C GLU A 472 27.03 23.54 -5.60
N PRO A 473 26.72 23.88 -4.34
CA PRO A 473 25.42 24.42 -3.99
C PRO A 473 25.25 25.81 -4.59
N VAL A 474 24.10 26.04 -5.21
CA VAL A 474 23.67 27.35 -5.69
C VAL A 474 23.45 28.26 -4.48
N GLY A 475 24.18 29.35 -4.40
CA GLY A 475 24.00 30.37 -3.37
C GLY A 475 22.67 31.11 -3.52
N GLN A 476 22.20 31.72 -2.43
CA GLN A 476 21.06 32.62 -2.49
C GLN A 476 21.33 33.79 -3.46
N PRO A 477 20.43 34.12 -4.40
CA PRO A 477 20.59 35.26 -5.29
C PRO A 477 20.70 36.57 -4.50
N ALA A 478 21.70 37.40 -4.80
CA ALA A 478 21.92 38.68 -4.11
C ALA A 478 20.73 39.67 -4.28
N ALA A 479 19.98 39.56 -5.35
CA ALA A 479 18.78 40.36 -5.61
C ALA A 479 17.56 39.96 -4.77
N LEU A 480 17.62 38.86 -4.01
CA LEU A 480 16.51 38.43 -3.16
C LEU A 480 16.52 39.21 -1.84
N ALA A 481 15.49 40.02 -1.62
CA ALA A 481 15.33 40.84 -0.41
C ALA A 481 14.78 40.04 0.79
N ALA A 482 15.35 38.86 1.03
CA ALA A 482 15.03 37.99 2.18
C ALA A 482 16.13 36.94 2.38
N THR A 483 16.14 36.28 3.51
CA THR A 483 17.05 35.13 3.77
C THR A 483 16.27 33.83 3.62
N LEU A 484 16.73 32.95 2.74
CA LEU A 484 16.16 31.61 2.59
C LEU A 484 16.56 30.74 3.79
N ARG A 485 15.63 29.94 4.27
CA ARG A 485 15.91 28.87 5.22
C ARG A 485 16.69 27.74 4.55
N ASP A 486 17.41 26.94 5.33
CA ASP A 486 18.22 25.83 4.80
C ASP A 486 17.44 24.90 3.87
N TYR A 487 16.23 24.53 4.25
CA TYR A 487 15.41 23.68 3.39
C TYR A 487 14.92 24.40 2.13
N GLN A 488 14.65 25.72 2.19
CA GLN A 488 14.29 26.52 1.01
C GLN A 488 15.49 26.64 0.08
N LEU A 489 16.69 26.82 0.61
CA LEU A 489 17.92 26.83 -0.17
C LEU A 489 18.16 25.47 -0.83
N ARG A 490 17.96 24.35 -0.14
CA ARG A 490 17.97 23.02 -0.76
C ARG A 490 16.93 22.87 -1.86
N GLY A 491 15.71 23.43 -1.65
CA GLY A 491 14.66 23.48 -2.68
C GLY A 491 15.05 24.26 -3.91
N LEU A 492 15.70 25.43 -3.70
CA LEU A 492 16.25 26.24 -4.79
C LEU A 492 17.33 25.45 -5.58
N ASN A 493 18.27 24.82 -4.88
CA ASN A 493 19.33 24.03 -5.48
C ASN A 493 18.76 22.88 -6.34
N TRP A 494 17.76 22.17 -5.81
CA TRP A 494 17.09 21.11 -6.53
C TRP A 494 16.38 21.62 -7.79
N LEU A 495 15.60 22.73 -7.70
CA LEU A 495 14.91 23.32 -8.85
C LEU A 495 15.90 23.89 -9.88
N ALA A 496 16.96 24.57 -9.45
CA ALA A 496 17.99 25.09 -10.33
C ALA A 496 18.63 23.97 -11.15
N ARG A 497 18.96 22.84 -10.50
CA ARG A 497 19.50 21.65 -11.16
C ARG A 497 18.49 21.06 -12.15
N MET A 498 17.25 20.80 -11.74
CA MET A 498 16.24 20.23 -12.63
C MET A 498 16.05 21.08 -13.88
N THR A 499 15.95 22.40 -13.70
CA THR A 499 15.75 23.33 -14.81
C THR A 499 16.98 23.53 -15.68
N SER A 500 18.21 23.40 -15.14
CA SER A 500 19.44 23.45 -15.94
C SER A 500 19.62 22.21 -16.83
N LEU A 501 19.08 21.07 -16.38
CA LEU A 501 19.05 19.83 -17.17
C LEU A 501 17.90 19.81 -18.22
N GLY A 502 17.12 20.88 -18.35
CA GLY A 502 15.94 20.91 -19.21
C GLY A 502 14.79 20.04 -18.70
N LEU A 503 14.87 19.59 -17.44
CA LEU A 503 13.84 18.82 -16.78
C LEU A 503 12.93 19.74 -15.97
N GLY A 504 11.66 19.37 -15.83
CA GLY A 504 10.75 20.05 -14.94
C GLY A 504 10.72 19.40 -13.56
N GLY A 505 10.07 20.05 -12.60
CA GLY A 505 9.93 19.52 -11.25
C GLY A 505 8.61 19.90 -10.58
N CYS A 506 8.17 19.06 -9.65
CA CYS A 506 7.02 19.31 -8.81
C CYS A 506 7.47 19.57 -7.36
N LEU A 507 7.38 20.83 -6.91
CA LEU A 507 7.63 21.21 -5.52
C LEU A 507 6.34 21.00 -4.73
N ALA A 508 6.29 19.87 -4.03
CA ALA A 508 5.11 19.37 -3.32
C ALA A 508 5.19 19.55 -1.80
N ASP A 509 5.96 20.53 -1.34
CA ASP A 509 6.09 20.88 0.08
C ASP A 509 4.75 21.22 0.71
N ASP A 510 4.62 20.96 2.00
CA ASP A 510 3.46 21.35 2.78
C ASP A 510 3.14 22.84 2.61
N MET A 511 1.86 23.19 2.74
CA MET A 511 1.44 24.59 2.65
C MET A 511 2.07 25.42 3.75
N GLY A 512 2.53 26.62 3.40
CA GLY A 512 3.19 27.54 4.35
C GLY A 512 4.69 27.37 4.50
N LEU A 513 5.33 26.42 3.80
CA LEU A 513 6.80 26.26 3.79
C LEU A 513 7.54 27.22 2.84
N GLY A 514 6.82 28.16 2.22
CA GLY A 514 7.45 29.23 1.40
C GLY A 514 7.80 28.80 -0.01
N LYS A 515 6.94 28.02 -0.68
CA LYS A 515 7.12 27.65 -2.08
C LYS A 515 7.28 28.87 -3.00
N THR A 516 6.50 29.94 -2.78
CA THR A 516 6.54 31.17 -3.57
C THR A 516 7.91 31.85 -3.51
N ILE A 517 8.49 32.05 -2.31
CA ILE A 517 9.82 32.68 -2.19
C ILE A 517 10.92 31.85 -2.83
N THR A 518 10.81 30.51 -2.76
CA THR A 518 11.75 29.59 -3.43
C THR A 518 11.68 29.76 -4.95
N LEU A 519 10.47 29.93 -5.53
CA LEU A 519 10.28 30.19 -6.95
C LEU A 519 10.76 31.59 -7.38
N ILE A 520 10.57 32.60 -6.54
CA ILE A 520 11.09 33.95 -6.80
C ILE A 520 12.64 33.88 -6.82
N ALA A 521 13.25 33.16 -5.86
CA ALA A 521 14.69 32.96 -5.84
C ALA A 521 15.19 32.21 -7.09
N LEU A 522 14.45 31.16 -7.55
CA LEU A 522 14.77 30.45 -8.78
C LEU A 522 14.70 31.36 -10.00
N HIS A 523 13.67 32.20 -10.09
CA HIS A 523 13.56 33.18 -11.16
C HIS A 523 14.78 34.11 -11.19
N LEU A 524 15.16 34.71 -10.04
CA LEU A 524 16.32 35.60 -9.93
C LEU A 524 17.63 34.88 -10.29
N HIS A 525 17.79 33.62 -9.85
CA HIS A 525 18.94 32.80 -10.22
C HIS A 525 19.02 32.57 -11.74
N ARG A 526 17.89 32.24 -12.38
CA ARG A 526 17.83 31.99 -13.82
C ARG A 526 18.06 33.23 -14.67
N GLN A 527 17.75 34.44 -14.17
CA GLN A 527 18.07 35.71 -14.85
C GLN A 527 19.57 36.00 -14.90
N SER A 528 20.41 35.35 -14.07
CA SER A 528 21.87 35.50 -14.12
C SER A 528 22.55 34.68 -15.22
N ASP A 529 21.79 33.80 -15.91
CA ASP A 529 22.28 32.99 -17.02
C ASP A 529 21.49 33.32 -18.28
N ASP A 530 22.15 33.96 -19.25
CA ASP A 530 21.53 34.40 -20.50
C ASP A 530 20.83 33.28 -21.28
N SER A 531 21.31 32.05 -21.17
CA SER A 531 20.72 30.89 -21.82
C SER A 531 19.38 30.46 -21.15
N ALA A 532 19.21 30.74 -19.89
CA ALA A 532 18.03 30.41 -19.08
C ALA A 532 17.11 31.59 -18.83
N ALA A 533 17.59 32.81 -19.04
CA ALA A 533 16.86 34.07 -18.81
C ALA A 533 15.59 34.15 -19.65
N GLY A 534 14.61 34.93 -19.19
CA GLY A 534 13.36 35.22 -19.89
C GLY A 534 12.19 35.45 -18.92
N PRO A 535 11.05 35.95 -19.46
CA PRO A 535 9.89 36.23 -18.62
C PRO A 535 9.32 34.94 -17.97
N THR A 536 8.75 35.10 -16.80
CA THR A 536 8.13 33.97 -16.06
C THR A 536 6.63 34.11 -16.04
N LEU A 537 5.92 33.12 -16.58
CA LEU A 537 4.46 33.00 -16.50
C LEU A 537 4.07 32.24 -15.25
N VAL A 538 3.28 32.84 -14.38
CA VAL A 538 2.67 32.17 -13.21
C VAL A 538 1.19 31.98 -13.45
N VAL A 539 0.75 30.73 -13.54
CA VAL A 539 -0.66 30.35 -13.65
C VAL A 539 -1.13 29.92 -12.27
N CYS A 540 -2.03 30.68 -11.67
CA CYS A 540 -2.49 30.44 -10.31
C CYS A 540 -4.02 30.62 -10.18
N PRO A 541 -4.64 30.15 -9.09
CA PRO A 541 -6.01 30.54 -8.74
C PRO A 541 -6.16 32.07 -8.63
N ALA A 542 -7.32 32.59 -9.03
CA ALA A 542 -7.58 34.05 -9.02
C ALA A 542 -7.34 34.71 -7.66
N SER A 543 -7.61 33.98 -6.59
CA SER A 543 -7.42 34.42 -5.21
C SER A 543 -5.95 34.55 -4.79
N LEU A 544 -5.03 33.86 -5.47
CA LEU A 544 -3.59 33.91 -5.17
C LEU A 544 -2.85 35.00 -5.95
N MET A 545 -3.45 35.55 -6.97
CA MET A 545 -2.80 36.52 -7.86
C MET A 545 -2.31 37.76 -7.09
N GLY A 546 -3.14 38.29 -6.18
CA GLY A 546 -2.75 39.40 -5.30
C GLY A 546 -1.62 39.03 -4.35
N ASN A 547 -1.65 37.82 -3.80
CA ASN A 547 -0.57 37.35 -2.93
C ASN A 547 0.76 37.21 -3.69
N TRP A 548 0.74 36.62 -4.88
CA TRP A 548 1.92 36.52 -5.75
C TRP A 548 2.53 37.88 -6.02
N GLN A 549 1.71 38.86 -6.38
CA GLN A 549 2.19 40.22 -6.64
C GLN A 549 2.86 40.83 -5.43
N ARG A 550 2.21 40.80 -4.24
CA ARG A 550 2.77 41.32 -2.99
C ARG A 550 4.07 40.61 -2.58
N GLU A 551 4.16 39.28 -2.76
CA GLU A 551 5.37 38.55 -2.44
C GLU A 551 6.53 38.85 -3.41
N ILE A 552 6.25 39.02 -4.71
CA ILE A 552 7.27 39.43 -5.68
C ILE A 552 7.77 40.85 -5.37
N GLU A 553 6.87 41.82 -5.15
CA GLU A 553 7.22 43.19 -4.79
C GLU A 553 8.03 43.24 -3.47
N LYS A 554 7.73 42.37 -2.52
CA LYS A 554 8.43 42.29 -1.24
C LYS A 554 9.81 41.64 -1.34
N PHE A 555 9.92 40.49 -2.04
CA PHE A 555 11.13 39.67 -2.02
C PHE A 555 12.05 39.91 -3.22
N ALA A 556 11.54 40.49 -4.30
CA ALA A 556 12.30 40.89 -5.49
C ALA A 556 11.94 42.34 -5.93
N PRO A 557 12.22 43.36 -5.07
CA PRO A 557 11.86 44.73 -5.38
C PRO A 557 12.56 45.17 -6.65
N GLY A 558 11.83 45.81 -7.55
CA GLY A 558 12.33 46.28 -8.85
C GLY A 558 12.11 45.29 -10.03
N ILE A 559 11.68 44.08 -9.78
CA ILE A 559 11.25 43.17 -10.86
C ILE A 559 9.86 43.54 -11.32
N PRO A 560 9.63 43.79 -12.65
CA PRO A 560 8.31 44.11 -13.17
C PRO A 560 7.33 42.95 -12.98
N VAL A 561 6.09 43.29 -12.59
CA VAL A 561 4.99 42.34 -12.44
C VAL A 561 3.79 42.80 -13.24
N ARG A 562 3.34 41.94 -14.14
CA ARG A 562 2.18 42.21 -15.00
C ARG A 562 1.03 41.27 -14.69
N ARG A 563 -0.16 41.83 -14.44
CA ARG A 563 -1.39 41.04 -14.33
C ARG A 563 -2.03 40.85 -15.72
N PHE A 564 -2.05 39.63 -16.19
CA PHE A 564 -2.72 39.23 -17.43
C PHE A 564 -4.10 38.65 -17.07
N HIS A 565 -5.04 39.54 -16.72
CA HIS A 565 -6.37 39.15 -16.24
C HIS A 565 -7.40 40.28 -16.45
N GLY A 566 -8.69 39.95 -16.57
CA GLY A 566 -9.77 40.91 -16.74
C GLY A 566 -9.74 41.61 -18.12
N SER A 567 -9.85 42.92 -18.15
CA SER A 567 -9.81 43.73 -19.36
C SER A 567 -8.39 44.10 -19.83
N ARG A 568 -7.40 44.00 -18.93
CA ARG A 568 -5.99 44.33 -19.20
C ARG A 568 -5.18 43.09 -19.55
N ARG A 569 -5.29 42.62 -20.81
CA ARG A 569 -4.58 41.42 -21.30
C ARG A 569 -3.63 41.76 -22.43
N SER A 570 -2.54 42.51 -22.14
CA SER A 570 -1.50 42.81 -23.12
C SER A 570 -0.21 42.08 -22.76
N LEU A 571 0.42 41.49 -23.78
CA LEU A 571 1.75 40.84 -23.72
C LEU A 571 2.77 41.66 -24.54
N GLU A 572 2.40 42.86 -24.99
CA GLU A 572 3.30 43.72 -25.73
C GLU A 572 4.43 44.24 -24.87
N SER A 573 5.64 44.30 -25.41
CA SER A 573 6.83 44.88 -24.78
C SER A 573 7.15 44.20 -23.41
N LEU A 574 7.12 42.86 -23.35
CA LEU A 574 7.54 42.12 -22.16
C LEU A 574 9.03 42.31 -21.90
N ALA A 575 9.38 42.66 -20.66
CA ALA A 575 10.78 42.69 -20.24
C ALA A 575 11.34 41.31 -20.05
N GLY A 576 12.64 41.07 -20.28
CA GLY A 576 13.25 39.74 -20.20
C GLY A 576 13.11 39.08 -18.84
N GLY A 577 13.09 39.84 -17.73
CA GLY A 577 12.93 39.32 -16.37
C GLY A 577 11.55 39.61 -15.73
N GLU A 578 10.50 39.86 -16.55
CA GLU A 578 9.17 40.19 -16.03
C GLU A 578 8.38 38.97 -15.55
N PHE A 579 7.65 39.14 -14.44
CA PHE A 579 6.62 38.16 -14.03
C PHE A 579 5.27 38.50 -14.67
N VAL A 580 4.64 37.50 -15.28
CA VAL A 580 3.28 37.62 -15.82
C VAL A 580 2.37 36.71 -15.00
N LEU A 581 1.42 37.30 -14.27
CA LEU A 581 0.47 36.58 -13.42
C LEU A 581 -0.86 36.39 -14.15
N THR A 582 -1.34 35.16 -14.25
CA THR A 582 -2.62 34.84 -14.87
C THR A 582 -3.37 33.76 -14.10
N THR A 583 -4.66 33.61 -14.40
CA THR A 583 -5.48 32.56 -13.83
C THR A 583 -5.65 31.38 -14.78
N TYR A 584 -5.94 30.17 -14.24
CA TYR A 584 -6.25 29.00 -15.06
C TYR A 584 -7.39 29.25 -16.07
N GLY A 585 -8.40 30.02 -15.68
CA GLY A 585 -9.50 30.41 -16.57
C GLY A 585 -9.05 31.33 -17.72
N THR A 586 -8.28 32.37 -17.41
CA THR A 586 -7.73 33.30 -18.40
C THR A 586 -6.72 32.60 -19.30
N MET A 587 -5.80 31.82 -18.73
CA MET A 587 -4.81 31.01 -19.46
C MET A 587 -5.48 30.12 -20.50
N ARG A 588 -6.58 29.43 -20.12
CA ARG A 588 -7.33 28.56 -21.04
C ARG A 588 -7.93 29.32 -22.22
N LEU A 589 -8.44 30.51 -21.96
CA LEU A 589 -9.07 31.33 -23.00
C LEU A 589 -8.04 31.95 -23.97
N ASP A 590 -6.90 32.38 -23.44
CA ASP A 590 -5.86 33.10 -24.18
C ASP A 590 -4.62 32.25 -24.48
N ALA A 591 -4.73 30.91 -24.41
CA ALA A 591 -3.61 29.97 -24.63
C ALA A 591 -2.88 30.24 -25.97
N PRO A 592 -3.54 30.53 -27.13
CA PRO A 592 -2.84 30.83 -28.38
C PRO A 592 -1.88 32.01 -28.26
N ARG A 593 -2.31 33.09 -27.61
CA ARG A 593 -1.48 34.31 -27.39
C ARG A 593 -0.30 34.03 -26.43
N LEU A 594 -0.53 33.21 -25.40
CA LEU A 594 0.51 32.82 -24.46
C LEU A 594 1.55 31.90 -25.09
N THR A 595 1.18 31.11 -26.10
CA THR A 595 2.07 30.21 -26.83
C THR A 595 3.02 31.00 -27.77
N GLU A 596 2.68 32.21 -28.19
CA GLU A 596 3.54 33.06 -29.05
C GLU A 596 4.74 33.63 -28.28
N VAL A 597 4.70 33.62 -26.94
CA VAL A 597 5.78 34.16 -26.09
C VAL A 597 6.81 33.09 -25.80
N THR A 598 8.10 33.43 -25.90
CA THR A 598 9.21 32.57 -25.45
C THR A 598 9.39 32.72 -23.94
N TRP A 599 8.76 31.83 -23.18
CA TRP A 599 8.86 31.85 -21.72
C TRP A 599 10.17 31.26 -21.22
N GLY A 600 10.88 31.99 -20.36
CA GLY A 600 12.01 31.47 -19.61
C GLY A 600 11.54 30.38 -18.62
N MET A 601 10.39 30.59 -17.97
CA MET A 601 9.80 29.63 -17.04
C MET A 601 8.25 29.74 -17.03
N VAL A 602 7.58 28.59 -16.92
CA VAL A 602 6.13 28.54 -16.64
C VAL A 602 5.93 27.82 -15.31
N VAL A 603 5.21 28.47 -14.41
CA VAL A 603 4.87 27.96 -13.07
C VAL A 603 3.38 27.70 -13.01
N ALA A 604 2.97 26.48 -12.62
CA ALA A 604 1.59 26.13 -12.30
C ALA A 604 1.43 26.04 -10.79
N ASP A 605 0.85 27.06 -10.17
CA ASP A 605 0.60 27.09 -8.74
C ASP A 605 -0.74 26.45 -8.42
N GLU A 606 -0.81 25.68 -7.31
CA GLU A 606 -1.92 24.80 -6.97
C GLU A 606 -2.24 23.86 -8.16
N ALA A 607 -1.23 23.09 -8.57
CA ALA A 607 -1.25 22.28 -9.80
C ALA A 607 -2.34 21.19 -9.80
N GLN A 608 -3.04 20.94 -8.67
CA GLN A 608 -4.24 20.11 -8.63
C GLN A 608 -5.36 20.62 -9.57
N HIS A 609 -5.32 21.87 -10.01
CA HIS A 609 -6.25 22.38 -11.04
C HIS A 609 -6.05 21.77 -12.43
N VAL A 610 -4.92 21.13 -12.68
CA VAL A 610 -4.59 20.45 -13.96
C VAL A 610 -4.44 18.94 -13.83
N LYS A 611 -4.82 18.38 -12.70
CA LYS A 611 -4.74 16.93 -12.40
C LYS A 611 -5.56 16.03 -13.33
N ASN A 612 -6.60 16.55 -13.96
CA ASN A 612 -7.35 15.81 -14.99
C ASN A 612 -6.72 16.06 -16.37
N PRO A 613 -6.02 15.05 -16.95
CA PRO A 613 -5.30 15.20 -18.20
C PRO A 613 -6.21 15.53 -19.41
N TYR A 614 -7.48 15.19 -19.32
CA TYR A 614 -8.49 15.43 -20.37
C TYR A 614 -9.19 16.77 -20.23
N SER A 615 -8.96 17.51 -19.16
CA SER A 615 -9.58 18.84 -18.98
C SER A 615 -9.08 19.83 -20.03
N ALA A 616 -9.96 20.76 -20.43
CA ALA A 616 -9.58 21.84 -21.35
C ALA A 616 -8.44 22.70 -20.79
N THR A 617 -8.39 22.87 -19.47
CA THR A 617 -7.33 23.60 -18.76
C THR A 617 -5.98 22.91 -18.86
N ALA A 618 -5.92 21.59 -18.61
CA ALA A 618 -4.69 20.82 -18.71
C ALA A 618 -4.16 20.76 -20.16
N ARG A 619 -5.06 20.62 -21.13
CA ARG A 619 -4.71 20.66 -22.57
C ARG A 619 -4.15 22.02 -22.98
N ALA A 620 -4.78 23.10 -22.57
CA ALA A 620 -4.31 24.45 -22.86
C ALA A 620 -2.94 24.74 -22.23
N LEU A 621 -2.71 24.32 -20.97
CA LEU A 621 -1.41 24.50 -20.31
C LEU A 621 -0.28 23.76 -21.05
N ARG A 622 -0.55 22.57 -21.60
CA ARG A 622 0.44 21.79 -22.36
C ARG A 622 0.87 22.45 -23.67
N THR A 623 0.04 23.31 -24.27
CA THR A 623 0.41 24.00 -25.52
C THR A 623 1.40 25.15 -25.29
N ILE A 624 1.52 25.65 -24.05
CA ILE A 624 2.42 26.75 -23.73
C ILE A 624 3.84 26.23 -23.60
N GLY A 625 4.72 26.65 -24.50
CA GLY A 625 6.15 26.30 -24.50
C GLY A 625 6.89 27.07 -23.40
N ALA A 626 7.91 26.47 -22.79
CA ALA A 626 8.81 27.13 -21.83
C ALA A 626 10.14 26.41 -21.77
N ARG A 627 11.22 27.14 -21.42
CA ARG A 627 12.54 26.56 -21.16
C ARG A 627 12.55 25.76 -19.84
N ALA A 628 11.73 26.16 -18.87
CA ALA A 628 11.55 25.44 -17.62
C ALA A 628 10.07 25.38 -17.22
N ARG A 629 9.64 24.27 -16.64
CA ARG A 629 8.28 24.06 -16.13
C ARG A 629 8.33 23.60 -14.68
N VAL A 630 7.63 24.29 -13.80
CA VAL A 630 7.60 23.97 -12.38
C VAL A 630 6.14 23.91 -11.89
N ALA A 631 5.79 22.80 -11.28
CA ALA A 631 4.51 22.63 -10.57
C ALA A 631 4.68 22.90 -9.09
N LEU A 632 3.75 23.68 -8.52
CA LEU A 632 3.64 23.87 -7.08
C LEU A 632 2.32 23.26 -6.61
N THR A 633 2.37 22.44 -5.57
CA THR A 633 1.18 21.87 -4.94
C THR A 633 1.50 21.48 -3.50
N GLY A 634 0.49 21.41 -2.63
CA GLY A 634 0.64 20.75 -1.32
C GLY A 634 0.23 19.27 -1.37
N THR A 635 -0.47 18.87 -2.43
CA THR A 635 -1.08 17.55 -2.60
C THR A 635 -0.90 17.07 -4.04
N PRO A 636 0.24 16.41 -4.35
CA PRO A 636 0.53 15.96 -5.72
C PRO A 636 -0.40 14.82 -6.18
N VAL A 637 -0.98 14.10 -5.24
CA VAL A 637 -1.99 13.07 -5.48
C VAL A 637 -3.10 13.23 -4.43
N GLU A 638 -4.33 13.37 -4.88
CA GLU A 638 -5.50 13.45 -4.03
C GLU A 638 -6.38 12.20 -4.14
N ASN A 639 -6.63 11.72 -5.36
CA ASN A 639 -7.61 10.66 -5.62
C ASN A 639 -7.01 9.42 -6.29
N ASN A 640 -6.12 9.57 -7.26
CA ASN A 640 -5.52 8.46 -8.00
C ASN A 640 -4.18 8.84 -8.62
N LEU A 641 -3.40 7.83 -9.00
CA LEU A 641 -2.07 8.02 -9.59
C LEU A 641 -2.09 8.71 -10.97
N SER A 642 -3.24 8.71 -11.67
CA SER A 642 -3.37 9.46 -12.93
C SER A 642 -3.27 10.98 -12.72
N GLU A 643 -3.53 11.48 -11.51
CA GLU A 643 -3.32 12.90 -11.15
C GLU A 643 -1.83 13.24 -11.11
N LEU A 644 -1.02 12.36 -10.49
CA LEU A 644 0.43 12.48 -10.49
C LEU A 644 0.99 12.42 -11.90
N TRP A 645 0.47 11.48 -12.72
CA TRP A 645 0.83 11.39 -14.13
C TRP A 645 0.59 12.72 -14.85
N ALA A 646 -0.57 13.36 -14.64
CA ALA A 646 -0.92 14.60 -15.32
C ALA A 646 0.03 15.76 -14.99
N ILE A 647 0.47 15.86 -13.74
CA ILE A 647 1.42 16.89 -13.28
C ILE A 647 2.82 16.61 -13.84
N LEU A 648 3.31 15.38 -13.71
CA LEU A 648 4.66 15.01 -14.16
C LEU A 648 4.79 14.98 -15.68
N ASP A 649 3.73 14.57 -16.41
CA ASP A 649 3.71 14.63 -17.88
C ASP A 649 3.70 16.06 -18.40
N TRP A 650 3.17 17.04 -17.63
CA TRP A 650 3.28 18.44 -17.98
C TRP A 650 4.68 19.00 -17.68
N THR A 651 5.27 18.70 -16.51
CA THR A 651 6.60 19.19 -16.13
C THR A 651 7.72 18.53 -16.95
N THR A 652 7.63 17.22 -17.14
CA THR A 652 8.62 16.40 -17.88
C THR A 652 7.87 15.46 -18.83
N PRO A 653 7.50 15.94 -20.05
CA PRO A 653 6.68 15.18 -20.98
C PRO A 653 7.28 13.83 -21.35
N GLY A 654 6.48 12.77 -21.27
CA GLY A 654 6.85 11.41 -21.65
C GLY A 654 7.53 10.58 -20.55
N LEU A 655 7.97 11.17 -19.43
CA LEU A 655 8.67 10.46 -18.32
C LEU A 655 7.93 9.20 -17.86
N LEU A 656 6.63 9.27 -17.71
CA LEU A 656 5.77 8.17 -17.26
C LEU A 656 5.11 7.40 -18.43
N GLY A 657 5.51 7.70 -19.67
CA GLY A 657 4.92 7.12 -20.86
C GLY A 657 3.46 7.56 -21.10
N ARG A 658 2.77 6.88 -22.03
CA ARG A 658 1.36 7.19 -22.31
C ARG A 658 0.45 6.83 -21.14
N LEU A 659 -0.60 7.64 -20.90
CA LEU A 659 -1.54 7.43 -19.77
C LEU A 659 -2.16 6.03 -19.73
N GLY A 660 -2.52 5.46 -20.89
CA GLY A 660 -3.04 4.09 -20.98
C GLY A 660 -2.05 3.05 -20.44
N THR A 661 -0.81 3.12 -20.92
CA THR A 661 0.29 2.24 -20.48
C THR A 661 0.60 2.45 -18.99
N PHE A 662 0.64 3.70 -18.53
CA PHE A 662 0.85 4.03 -17.13
C PHE A 662 -0.22 3.42 -16.22
N ARG A 663 -1.50 3.50 -16.62
CA ARG A 663 -2.61 2.91 -15.86
C ARG A 663 -2.47 1.41 -15.72
N THR A 664 -2.19 0.72 -16.82
CA THR A 664 -2.05 -0.74 -16.81
C THR A 664 -0.80 -1.18 -16.05
N ARG A 665 0.33 -0.50 -16.25
CA ARG A 665 1.64 -0.90 -15.74
C ARG A 665 1.84 -0.56 -14.26
N TYR A 666 1.31 0.58 -13.81
CA TYR A 666 1.55 1.11 -12.46
C TYR A 666 0.27 1.34 -11.68
N ALA A 667 -0.69 2.13 -12.22
CA ALA A 667 -1.81 2.61 -11.41
C ALA A 667 -2.68 1.47 -10.90
N GLN A 668 -3.11 0.55 -11.74
CA GLN A 668 -3.96 -0.58 -11.35
C GLN A 668 -3.26 -1.54 -10.37
N ALA A 669 -1.98 -1.85 -10.60
CA ALA A 669 -1.22 -2.76 -9.75
C ALA A 669 -0.97 -2.16 -8.34
N VAL A 670 -0.66 -0.86 -8.30
CA VAL A 670 -0.35 -0.14 -7.06
C VAL A 670 -1.62 0.20 -6.28
N GLU A 671 -2.67 0.72 -6.94
CA GLU A 671 -3.96 1.05 -6.33
C GLU A 671 -4.72 -0.19 -5.83
N GLY A 672 -4.55 -1.33 -6.50
CA GLY A 672 -5.08 -2.63 -6.09
C GLY A 672 -4.27 -3.35 -5.00
N GLY A 673 -3.10 -2.84 -4.61
CA GLY A 673 -2.24 -3.45 -3.58
C GLY A 673 -1.64 -4.81 -3.98
N GLN A 674 -1.65 -5.16 -5.26
CA GLN A 674 -1.30 -6.50 -5.76
C GLN A 674 0.19 -6.68 -6.08
N ASP A 675 0.94 -5.59 -6.32
CA ASP A 675 2.37 -5.65 -6.69
C ASP A 675 3.19 -4.58 -5.95
N PRO A 676 3.80 -4.92 -4.79
CA PRO A 676 4.70 -4.01 -4.08
C PRO A 676 5.90 -3.56 -4.91
N ALA A 677 6.41 -4.42 -5.80
CA ALA A 677 7.54 -4.09 -6.65
C ALA A 677 7.18 -3.04 -7.72
N ALA A 678 5.93 -2.99 -8.19
CA ALA A 678 5.45 -1.92 -9.07
C ALA A 678 5.43 -0.57 -8.36
N ALA A 679 5.03 -0.55 -7.07
CA ALA A 679 5.05 0.66 -6.25
C ALA A 679 6.47 1.20 -6.06
N GLU A 680 7.43 0.32 -5.77
CA GLU A 680 8.83 0.70 -5.60
C GLU A 680 9.44 1.26 -6.90
N ARG A 681 9.19 0.61 -8.03
CA ARG A 681 9.64 1.11 -9.35
C ARG A 681 9.06 2.48 -9.69
N LEU A 682 7.76 2.68 -9.42
CA LEU A 682 7.13 3.98 -9.62
C LEU A 682 7.76 5.04 -8.70
N ALA A 683 8.02 4.70 -7.45
CA ALA A 683 8.67 5.59 -6.51
C ALA A 683 10.09 5.98 -6.97
N GLN A 684 10.89 5.02 -7.44
CA GLN A 684 12.23 5.28 -8.01
C GLN A 684 12.17 6.22 -9.22
N LEU A 685 11.18 6.03 -10.10
CA LEU A 685 11.00 6.87 -11.29
C LEU A 685 10.56 8.28 -10.96
N VAL A 686 9.69 8.46 -9.95
CA VAL A 686 9.07 9.75 -9.61
C VAL A 686 9.93 10.57 -8.66
N ARG A 687 10.64 9.93 -7.74
CA ARG A 687 11.40 10.57 -6.65
C ARG A 687 12.33 11.72 -7.09
N PRO A 688 13.08 11.64 -8.20
CA PRO A 688 13.91 12.75 -8.64
C PRO A 688 13.15 14.00 -9.06
N PHE A 689 11.89 13.85 -9.51
CA PHE A 689 11.07 14.91 -10.10
C PHE A 689 10.05 15.51 -9.14
N LEU A 690 9.97 15.00 -7.90
CA LEU A 690 9.03 15.42 -6.88
C LEU A 690 9.74 15.66 -5.56
N LEU A 691 9.81 16.92 -5.13
CA LEU A 691 10.34 17.28 -3.82
C LEU A 691 9.17 17.53 -2.88
N ARG A 692 9.03 16.69 -1.83
CA ARG A 692 7.99 16.80 -0.82
C ARG A 692 8.59 16.80 0.57
N ARG A 693 8.36 17.87 1.33
CA ARG A 693 8.77 18.01 2.73
C ARG A 693 7.56 18.36 3.57
N ARG A 694 7.50 17.75 4.75
CA ARG A 694 6.42 17.98 5.72
C ARG A 694 6.90 18.93 6.80
N LYS A 695 5.97 19.69 7.39
CA LYS A 695 6.27 20.54 8.57
C LYS A 695 6.76 19.71 9.75
N SER A 696 6.33 18.44 9.85
CA SER A 696 6.74 17.47 10.87
C SER A 696 8.13 16.88 10.66
N ASP A 697 8.75 17.08 9.49
CA ASP A 697 10.06 16.51 9.21
C ASP A 697 11.14 17.22 10.06
N PRO A 698 12.13 16.48 10.60
CA PRO A 698 13.19 17.05 11.42
C PRO A 698 13.91 18.20 10.71
N GLY A 699 14.04 19.34 11.37
CA GLY A 699 14.79 20.50 10.86
C GLY A 699 14.07 21.35 9.80
N ILE A 700 12.79 21.05 9.48
CA ILE A 700 12.05 21.86 8.49
C ILE A 700 11.41 23.09 9.11
N ALA A 701 10.67 22.95 10.21
CA ALA A 701 10.02 24.08 10.88
C ALA A 701 10.03 23.89 12.40
N PRO A 702 11.21 23.87 13.03
CA PRO A 702 11.34 23.58 14.47
C PRO A 702 10.69 24.66 15.37
N GLU A 703 10.45 25.85 14.84
CA GLU A 703 9.80 26.96 15.56
C GLU A 703 8.27 26.86 15.58
N LEU A 704 7.66 25.97 14.79
CA LEU A 704 6.21 25.79 14.85
C LEU A 704 5.82 25.17 16.19
N PRO A 705 4.84 25.75 16.88
CA PRO A 705 4.34 25.19 18.13
C PRO A 705 3.64 23.83 17.85
N PRO A 706 3.40 23.03 18.89
CA PRO A 706 2.70 21.74 18.73
C PRO A 706 1.29 21.91 18.17
N LYS A 707 0.89 20.98 17.30
CA LYS A 707 -0.47 20.85 16.77
C LYS A 707 -1.12 19.62 17.36
N THR A 708 -2.28 19.78 17.97
CA THR A 708 -3.09 18.69 18.52
C THR A 708 -4.36 18.50 17.69
N GLU A 709 -4.66 17.30 17.27
CA GLU A 709 -5.89 16.97 16.53
C GLU A 709 -6.76 16.04 17.37
N THR A 710 -8.01 16.42 17.58
CA THR A 710 -8.94 15.68 18.41
C THR A 710 -10.25 15.42 17.66
N ASP A 711 -10.63 14.15 17.55
CA ASP A 711 -11.93 13.75 17.09
C ASP A 711 -12.94 13.92 18.25
N ARG A 712 -13.96 14.73 18.03
CA ARG A 712 -15.01 15.02 19.01
C ARG A 712 -16.28 14.28 18.61
N ALA A 713 -16.57 13.23 19.34
CA ALA A 713 -17.74 12.41 19.15
C ALA A 713 -19.01 13.13 19.62
N VAL A 714 -20.07 13.06 18.83
CA VAL A 714 -21.37 13.73 19.08
C VAL A 714 -22.50 12.76 18.81
N SER A 715 -23.49 12.73 19.71
CA SER A 715 -24.72 11.96 19.50
C SER A 715 -25.78 12.75 18.73
N LEU A 716 -26.59 12.06 17.93
CA LEU A 716 -27.77 12.65 17.28
C LEU A 716 -28.85 13.02 18.30
N THR A 717 -29.54 14.12 18.06
CA THR A 717 -30.82 14.39 18.75
C THR A 717 -31.90 13.42 18.24
N LYS A 718 -33.00 13.28 19.01
CA LYS A 718 -34.13 12.42 18.61
C LYS A 718 -34.71 12.82 17.25
N GLU A 719 -34.76 14.11 16.97
CA GLU A 719 -35.23 14.65 15.69
C GLU A 719 -34.29 14.26 14.56
N GLN A 720 -32.96 14.41 14.76
CA GLN A 720 -31.94 14.01 13.78
C GLN A 720 -31.96 12.51 13.49
N ALA A 721 -32.09 11.67 14.53
CA ALA A 721 -32.16 10.22 14.38
C ALA A 721 -33.39 9.79 13.57
N GLY A 722 -34.55 10.36 13.86
CA GLY A 722 -35.77 10.07 13.10
C GLY A 722 -35.69 10.47 11.62
N LEU A 723 -35.13 11.65 11.32
CA LEU A 723 -34.90 12.10 9.95
C LEU A 723 -33.88 11.24 9.22
N TYR A 724 -32.83 10.83 9.92
CA TYR A 724 -31.78 9.97 9.39
C TYR A 724 -32.34 8.61 8.95
N GLU A 725 -33.07 7.93 9.86
CA GLU A 725 -33.68 6.63 9.56
C GLU A 725 -34.73 6.71 8.45
N ALA A 726 -35.55 7.76 8.44
CA ALA A 726 -36.55 7.97 7.38
C ALA A 726 -35.88 8.11 6.02
N MET A 727 -34.83 8.93 5.92
CA MET A 727 -34.11 9.14 4.67
C MET A 727 -33.41 7.87 4.19
N VAL A 728 -32.76 7.10 5.09
CA VAL A 728 -32.11 5.83 4.75
C VAL A 728 -33.13 4.86 4.17
N ARG A 729 -34.26 4.68 4.84
CA ARG A 729 -35.32 3.74 4.44
C ARG A 729 -35.89 4.10 3.06
N GLU A 730 -36.24 5.37 2.87
CA GLU A 730 -36.85 5.87 1.62
C GLU A 730 -35.89 5.73 0.45
N THR A 731 -34.66 6.21 0.61
CA THR A 731 -33.69 6.24 -0.51
C THR A 731 -33.14 4.85 -0.84
N LEU A 732 -32.93 3.95 0.13
CA LEU A 732 -32.55 2.57 -0.16
C LEU A 732 -33.62 1.82 -0.97
N ALA A 733 -34.91 2.09 -0.68
CA ALA A 733 -36.02 1.54 -1.48
C ALA A 733 -36.02 2.08 -2.92
N GLU A 734 -35.68 3.35 -3.14
CA GLU A 734 -35.51 3.94 -4.48
C GLU A 734 -34.29 3.36 -5.22
N ILE A 735 -33.16 3.12 -4.54
CA ILE A 735 -31.92 2.61 -5.13
C ILE A 735 -32.09 1.19 -5.63
N SER A 736 -32.81 0.32 -4.91
CA SER A 736 -33.01 -1.08 -5.29
C SER A 736 -33.75 -1.27 -6.62
N GLY A 737 -34.47 -0.25 -7.10
CA GLY A 737 -35.21 -0.28 -8.37
C GLY A 737 -34.59 0.58 -9.48
N ALA A 738 -33.44 1.24 -9.26
CA ALA A 738 -32.87 2.21 -10.17
C ALA A 738 -31.81 1.63 -11.13
N ASP A 739 -31.73 2.17 -12.35
CA ASP A 739 -30.66 1.87 -13.29
C ASP A 739 -29.30 2.45 -12.82
N SER A 740 -28.20 2.04 -13.45
CA SER A 740 -26.84 2.35 -13.02
C SER A 740 -26.53 3.87 -12.91
N MET A 741 -27.13 4.72 -13.75
CA MET A 741 -26.90 6.15 -13.73
C MET A 741 -27.79 6.85 -12.68
N ALA A 742 -29.05 6.49 -12.61
CA ALA A 742 -29.97 6.99 -11.57
C ALA A 742 -29.53 6.54 -10.18
N ARG A 743 -29.05 5.30 -10.05
CA ARG A 743 -28.48 4.73 -8.82
C ARG A 743 -27.34 5.61 -8.26
N ARG A 744 -26.37 5.99 -9.10
CA ARG A 744 -25.27 6.89 -8.67
C ARG A 744 -25.79 8.23 -8.16
N GLY A 745 -26.77 8.82 -8.83
CA GLY A 745 -27.40 10.06 -8.41
C GLY A 745 -28.10 9.94 -7.05
N LEU A 746 -28.83 8.84 -6.82
CA LEU A 746 -29.51 8.55 -5.56
C LEU A 746 -28.51 8.32 -4.40
N ILE A 747 -27.41 7.63 -4.65
CA ILE A 747 -26.36 7.44 -3.63
C ILE A 747 -25.77 8.79 -3.21
N VAL A 748 -25.42 9.66 -4.14
CA VAL A 748 -24.89 10.99 -3.82
C VAL A 748 -25.93 11.84 -3.05
N LYS A 749 -27.21 11.75 -3.46
CA LYS A 749 -28.33 12.41 -2.76
C LYS A 749 -28.45 11.92 -1.31
N LEU A 750 -28.41 10.59 -1.10
CA LEU A 750 -28.46 9.96 0.22
C LEU A 750 -27.31 10.44 1.11
N LEU A 751 -26.08 10.24 0.66
CA LEU A 751 -24.88 10.61 1.43
C LEU A 751 -24.85 12.10 1.79
N THR A 752 -25.25 12.97 0.85
CA THR A 752 -25.33 14.43 1.09
C THR A 752 -26.40 14.77 2.09
N GLY A 753 -27.60 14.17 1.98
CA GLY A 753 -28.72 14.40 2.89
C GLY A 753 -28.43 13.92 4.31
N LEU A 754 -27.83 12.74 4.46
CA LEU A 754 -27.43 12.21 5.78
C LEU A 754 -26.43 13.13 6.48
N LYS A 755 -25.43 13.66 5.75
CA LYS A 755 -24.50 14.65 6.32
C LYS A 755 -25.19 15.96 6.72
N GLN A 756 -26.18 16.43 5.94
CA GLN A 756 -26.96 17.63 6.29
C GLN A 756 -27.79 17.40 7.54
N ILE A 757 -28.38 16.21 7.72
CA ILE A 757 -29.14 15.84 8.93
C ILE A 757 -28.18 15.78 10.13
N CYS A 758 -27.01 15.17 10.01
CA CYS A 758 -25.99 15.14 11.06
C CYS A 758 -25.56 16.56 11.49
N ASN A 759 -25.53 17.51 10.56
CA ASN A 759 -25.22 18.89 10.88
C ASN A 759 -26.34 19.59 11.62
N HIS A 760 -27.54 19.68 11.01
CA HIS A 760 -28.72 20.34 11.63
C HIS A 760 -30.01 20.02 10.83
N PRO A 761 -31.13 19.66 11.48
CA PRO A 761 -32.39 19.39 10.78
C PRO A 761 -32.86 20.52 9.86
N ALA A 762 -32.76 21.78 10.28
CA ALA A 762 -33.16 22.94 9.48
C ALA A 762 -32.33 23.12 8.19
N GLN A 763 -31.11 22.61 8.13
CA GLN A 763 -30.32 22.60 6.93
C GLN A 763 -30.90 21.64 5.89
N PHE A 764 -31.26 20.44 6.31
CA PHE A 764 -31.84 19.40 5.44
C PHE A 764 -33.26 19.76 4.99
N LEU A 765 -34.11 20.15 5.93
CA LEU A 765 -35.50 20.55 5.68
C LEU A 765 -35.65 21.88 4.92
N LYS A 766 -34.57 22.63 4.78
CA LYS A 766 -34.51 23.93 4.08
C LYS A 766 -35.49 24.96 4.66
N GLU A 767 -35.62 24.97 6.00
CA GLU A 767 -36.52 25.92 6.69
C GLU A 767 -36.07 27.36 6.49
N ASP A 768 -37.02 28.29 6.22
CA ASP A 768 -36.73 29.71 5.97
C ASP A 768 -36.52 30.50 7.27
N ARG A 769 -37.25 30.13 8.34
CA ARG A 769 -37.14 30.71 9.68
C ARG A 769 -37.01 29.63 10.74
N PRO A 770 -35.83 28.97 10.84
CA PRO A 770 -35.67 27.83 11.72
C PRO A 770 -35.59 28.25 13.20
N LYS A 771 -36.14 27.41 14.06
CA LYS A 771 -35.73 27.38 15.46
C LYS A 771 -34.41 26.62 15.54
N ILE A 772 -33.29 27.30 15.89
CA ILE A 772 -31.96 26.72 15.81
C ILE A 772 -31.57 25.98 17.09
N PRO A 773 -31.67 26.53 18.30
CA PRO A 773 -31.17 25.90 19.52
C PRO A 773 -31.86 24.56 19.88
N GLY A 774 -31.07 23.60 20.41
CA GLY A 774 -31.57 22.34 20.95
C GLY A 774 -31.95 21.28 19.93
N ARG A 775 -31.59 21.46 18.63
CA ARG A 775 -31.97 20.53 17.54
C ARG A 775 -30.77 19.79 16.95
N SER A 776 -29.52 20.13 17.33
CA SER A 776 -28.30 19.53 16.76
C SER A 776 -27.27 19.35 17.84
N GLY A 777 -26.83 18.10 18.04
CA GLY A 777 -25.74 17.79 18.96
C GLY A 777 -24.40 18.47 18.58
N LYS A 778 -24.10 18.62 17.28
CA LYS A 778 -22.90 19.35 16.81
C LYS A 778 -22.96 20.84 17.19
N LEU A 779 -24.13 21.45 17.13
CA LEU A 779 -24.26 22.86 17.48
C LEU A 779 -24.11 23.08 19.00
N GLU A 780 -24.64 22.16 19.82
CA GLU A 780 -24.45 22.18 21.27
C GLU A 780 -22.99 22.03 21.65
N LEU A 781 -22.27 21.08 21.03
CA LEU A 781 -20.81 20.90 21.20
C LEU A 781 -20.02 22.13 20.75
N LEU A 782 -20.44 22.78 19.64
CA LEU A 782 -19.82 24.01 19.18
C LEU A 782 -19.95 25.12 20.21
N ASP A 783 -21.14 25.24 20.82
CA ASP A 783 -21.40 26.23 21.86
C ASP A 783 -20.51 26.04 23.10
N GLU A 784 -20.42 24.81 23.61
CA GLU A 784 -19.55 24.47 24.75
C GLU A 784 -18.06 24.77 24.45
N LEU A 785 -17.64 24.42 23.25
CA LEU A 785 -16.27 24.65 22.82
C LEU A 785 -15.96 26.15 22.66
N LEU A 786 -16.88 26.91 22.05
CA LEU A 786 -16.72 28.37 21.88
C LEU A 786 -16.72 29.10 23.22
N ASP A 787 -17.56 28.68 24.17
CA ASP A 787 -17.58 29.29 25.52
C ASP A 787 -16.22 29.15 26.19
N THR A 788 -15.56 27.98 26.04
CA THR A 788 -14.20 27.75 26.56
C THR A 788 -13.19 28.62 25.83
N ILE A 789 -13.15 28.56 24.50
CA ILE A 789 -12.16 29.28 23.66
C ILE A 789 -12.24 30.80 23.87
N LEU A 790 -13.45 31.34 23.90
CA LEU A 790 -13.67 32.79 24.04
C LEU A 790 -13.36 33.28 25.47
N SER A 791 -13.60 32.43 26.49
CA SER A 791 -13.21 32.76 27.86
C SER A 791 -11.70 32.85 28.05
N GLU A 792 -10.91 32.13 27.24
CA GLU A 792 -9.45 32.20 27.20
C GLU A 792 -8.93 33.37 26.35
N GLY A 793 -9.80 34.12 25.67
CA GLY A 793 -9.44 35.19 24.75
C GLY A 793 -8.79 34.70 23.45
N ALA A 794 -8.96 33.41 23.14
CA ALA A 794 -8.43 32.80 21.94
C ALA A 794 -9.34 33.01 20.72
N SER A 795 -8.79 32.81 19.52
CA SER A 795 -9.51 32.97 18.25
C SER A 795 -9.67 31.64 17.56
N VAL A 796 -10.82 31.46 16.85
CA VAL A 796 -11.18 30.20 16.22
C VAL A 796 -11.61 30.35 14.77
N LEU A 797 -11.18 29.37 13.92
CA LEU A 797 -11.68 29.16 12.58
C LEU A 797 -12.69 28.01 12.61
N VAL A 798 -13.88 28.22 12.05
CA VAL A 798 -14.90 27.17 11.92
C VAL A 798 -15.16 26.90 10.46
N PHE A 799 -14.84 25.68 10.01
CA PHE A 799 -15.00 25.24 8.64
C PHE A 799 -16.24 24.39 8.45
N THR A 800 -16.99 24.65 7.39
CA THR A 800 -18.11 23.82 6.93
C THR A 800 -18.18 23.77 5.40
N GLN A 801 -18.69 22.66 4.85
CA GLN A 801 -18.93 22.52 3.43
C GLN A 801 -20.11 23.36 2.92
N TYR A 802 -21.08 23.60 3.82
CA TYR A 802 -22.40 24.10 3.45
C TYR A 802 -22.57 25.57 3.83
N VAL A 803 -22.70 26.44 2.84
CA VAL A 803 -22.99 27.86 3.06
C VAL A 803 -24.25 28.07 3.91
N ARG A 804 -25.27 27.22 3.74
CA ARG A 804 -26.48 27.27 4.54
C ARG A 804 -26.23 26.97 6.04
N MET A 805 -25.36 25.97 6.32
CA MET A 805 -24.97 25.66 7.70
C MET A 805 -24.21 26.81 8.33
N ALA A 806 -23.26 27.39 7.60
CA ALA A 806 -22.53 28.57 8.08
C ALA A 806 -23.47 29.74 8.41
N ARG A 807 -24.52 29.97 7.61
CA ARG A 807 -25.55 31.01 7.90
C ARG A 807 -26.39 30.68 9.15
N LEU A 808 -26.68 29.39 9.40
CA LEU A 808 -27.34 28.96 10.63
C LEU A 808 -26.44 29.22 11.85
N ILE A 809 -25.17 28.86 11.77
CA ILE A 809 -24.21 29.12 12.84
C ILE A 809 -24.04 30.63 13.07
N GLU A 810 -23.90 31.44 12.01
CA GLU A 810 -23.78 32.88 12.09
C GLU A 810 -25.00 33.51 12.81
N SER A 811 -26.21 33.13 12.41
CA SER A 811 -27.45 33.62 13.03
C SER A 811 -27.55 33.18 14.50
N HIS A 812 -27.16 31.96 14.82
CA HIS A 812 -27.15 31.42 16.17
C HIS A 812 -26.16 32.17 17.08
N LEU A 813 -24.93 32.37 16.61
CA LEU A 813 -23.89 33.08 17.37
C LEU A 813 -24.21 34.56 17.53
N ALA A 814 -24.82 35.21 16.53
CA ALA A 814 -25.29 36.57 16.62
C ALA A 814 -26.37 36.72 17.70
N ALA A 815 -27.31 35.75 17.82
CA ALA A 815 -28.32 35.73 18.90
C ALA A 815 -27.72 35.55 20.29
N ARG A 816 -26.49 34.97 20.40
CA ARG A 816 -25.70 34.82 21.62
C ARG A 816 -24.77 36.03 21.90
N GLY A 817 -24.77 37.03 21.00
CA GLY A 817 -23.89 38.20 21.11
C GLY A 817 -22.44 37.94 20.77
N VAL A 818 -22.11 36.82 20.08
CA VAL A 818 -20.76 36.50 19.64
C VAL A 818 -20.51 37.12 18.27
N SER A 819 -19.47 37.96 18.20
CA SER A 819 -19.04 38.60 16.94
C SER A 819 -18.42 37.57 15.98
N THR A 820 -19.00 37.47 14.78
CA THR A 820 -18.57 36.53 13.74
C THR A 820 -18.45 37.21 12.39
N GLN A 821 -17.67 36.63 11.49
CA GLN A 821 -17.69 36.97 10.07
C GLN A 821 -17.65 35.69 9.24
N PHE A 822 -18.25 35.72 8.04
CA PHE A 822 -18.37 34.54 7.20
C PHE A 822 -17.82 34.76 5.80
N LEU A 823 -16.79 34.01 5.43
CA LEU A 823 -16.16 34.03 4.13
C LEU A 823 -16.59 32.82 3.29
N HIS A 824 -17.13 33.08 2.11
CA HIS A 824 -17.59 32.05 1.16
C HIS A 824 -17.21 32.36 -0.29
N GLY A 825 -17.48 31.45 -1.22
CA GLY A 825 -17.11 31.60 -2.64
C GLY A 825 -17.64 32.84 -3.33
N GLY A 826 -18.77 33.37 -2.90
CA GLY A 826 -19.39 34.59 -3.43
C GLY A 826 -18.90 35.90 -2.83
N THR A 827 -18.02 35.89 -1.81
CA THR A 827 -17.47 37.09 -1.18
C THR A 827 -16.53 37.81 -2.16
N PRO A 828 -16.71 39.12 -2.45
CA PRO A 828 -15.83 39.91 -3.32
C PRO A 828 -14.37 39.90 -2.82
N ILE A 829 -13.41 39.98 -3.75
CA ILE A 829 -11.98 39.87 -3.42
C ILE A 829 -11.52 40.94 -2.41
N ASN A 830 -11.94 42.19 -2.61
CA ASN A 830 -11.57 43.30 -1.70
C ASN A 830 -12.13 43.12 -0.30
N GLU A 831 -13.34 42.54 -0.18
CA GLU A 831 -13.97 42.26 1.10
C GLU A 831 -13.28 41.12 1.83
N ARG A 832 -12.76 40.11 1.10
CA ARG A 832 -11.97 39.01 1.67
C ARG A 832 -10.72 39.50 2.38
N GLU A 833 -9.99 40.42 1.77
CA GLU A 833 -8.78 41.01 2.33
C GLU A 833 -9.12 41.78 3.61
N ALA A 834 -10.15 42.60 3.62
CA ALA A 834 -10.60 43.33 4.79
C ALA A 834 -11.09 42.42 5.94
N MET A 835 -11.73 41.26 5.62
CA MET A 835 -12.10 40.26 6.63
C MET A 835 -10.88 39.60 7.28
N VAL A 836 -9.87 39.24 6.48
CA VAL A 836 -8.62 38.68 7.00
C VAL A 836 -7.91 39.67 7.91
N ASP A 837 -7.82 40.93 7.50
CA ASP A 837 -7.15 41.97 8.27
C ASP A 837 -7.84 42.22 9.63
N ARG A 838 -9.17 42.27 9.67
CA ARG A 838 -9.97 42.41 10.92
C ARG A 838 -9.76 41.22 11.86
N PHE A 839 -9.74 39.99 11.30
CA PHE A 839 -9.48 38.80 12.10
C PHE A 839 -8.06 38.80 12.69
N GLN A 840 -7.06 39.13 11.86
CA GLN A 840 -5.66 39.21 12.31
C GLN A 840 -5.43 40.36 13.32
N ALA A 841 -6.17 41.45 13.23
CA ALA A 841 -6.17 42.53 14.22
C ALA A 841 -6.85 42.13 15.54
N GLY A 842 -7.65 41.04 15.55
CA GLY A 842 -8.34 40.54 16.74
C GLY A 842 -9.70 41.20 17.01
N GLU A 843 -10.22 41.91 16.03
CA GLU A 843 -11.53 42.56 16.14
C GLU A 843 -12.68 41.53 16.17
N ILE A 844 -12.47 40.39 15.52
CA ILE A 844 -13.47 39.30 15.40
C ILE A 844 -12.83 37.99 15.89
N PRO A 845 -13.36 37.38 16.96
CA PRO A 845 -12.79 36.14 17.52
C PRO A 845 -13.17 34.87 16.75
N VAL A 846 -14.33 34.84 16.06
CA VAL A 846 -14.85 33.67 15.36
C VAL A 846 -14.92 33.94 13.86
N PHE A 847 -14.19 33.15 13.06
CA PHE A 847 -14.21 33.27 11.62
C PHE A 847 -14.78 32.01 10.99
N LEU A 848 -15.98 32.12 10.41
CA LEU A 848 -16.64 31.06 9.67
C LEU A 848 -16.09 31.02 8.23
N LEU A 849 -15.74 29.85 7.73
CA LEU A 849 -15.19 29.68 6.39
C LEU A 849 -15.88 28.51 5.68
N SER A 850 -16.28 28.75 4.42
CA SER A 850 -16.62 27.61 3.57
C SER A 850 -15.33 26.92 3.12
N LEU A 851 -15.28 25.57 3.17
CA LEU A 851 -14.11 24.79 2.80
C LEU A 851 -13.60 25.12 1.36
N LYS A 852 -14.52 25.39 0.42
CA LYS A 852 -14.14 25.80 -0.95
C LYS A 852 -13.48 27.18 -0.99
N ALA A 853 -13.84 28.09 -0.10
CA ALA A 853 -13.22 29.41 -0.01
C ALA A 853 -11.88 29.35 0.75
N ALA A 854 -11.69 28.37 1.61
CA ALA A 854 -10.46 28.14 2.34
C ALA A 854 -9.28 27.73 1.45
N GLY A 855 -9.54 27.18 0.25
CA GLY A 855 -8.52 26.87 -0.76
C GLY A 855 -7.73 28.07 -1.28
N THR A 856 -7.99 29.29 -0.80
CA THR A 856 -7.52 30.55 -1.39
C THR A 856 -6.28 31.17 -0.74
N GLY A 857 -5.36 30.40 -0.19
CA GLY A 857 -4.04 30.90 0.26
C GLY A 857 -4.05 31.91 1.42
N LEU A 858 -5.13 31.95 2.21
CA LEU A 858 -5.28 32.87 3.33
C LEU A 858 -4.25 32.59 4.43
N ASN A 859 -3.78 33.61 5.09
CA ASN A 859 -2.91 33.54 6.25
C ASN A 859 -3.71 33.96 7.50
N LEU A 860 -4.01 33.01 8.40
CA LEU A 860 -4.88 33.20 9.55
C LEU A 860 -4.19 32.71 10.84
N THR A 861 -2.92 33.06 10.99
CA THR A 861 -2.05 32.61 12.09
C THR A 861 -2.47 33.11 13.49
N ARG A 862 -3.41 34.02 13.58
CA ARG A 862 -4.00 34.41 14.87
C ARG A 862 -4.85 33.30 15.49
N ALA A 863 -5.38 32.40 14.68
CA ALA A 863 -6.24 31.31 15.17
C ALA A 863 -5.43 30.27 15.94
N GLU A 864 -5.86 29.99 17.15
CA GLU A 864 -5.34 28.94 18.04
C GLU A 864 -6.19 27.68 17.96
N HIS A 865 -7.46 27.83 17.53
CA HIS A 865 -8.39 26.72 17.37
C HIS A 865 -8.93 26.64 15.94
N VAL A 866 -9.06 25.39 15.46
CA VAL A 866 -9.65 25.07 14.16
C VAL A 866 -10.74 24.03 14.40
N VAL A 867 -11.97 24.34 13.99
CA VAL A 867 -13.09 23.42 14.09
C VAL A 867 -13.53 22.99 12.70
N HIS A 868 -13.47 21.70 12.42
CA HIS A 868 -14.12 21.09 11.28
C HIS A 868 -15.52 20.62 11.70
N TYR A 869 -16.53 21.45 11.44
CA TYR A 869 -17.91 21.22 11.83
C TYR A 869 -18.54 20.02 11.11
N ASP A 870 -18.19 19.83 9.85
CA ASP A 870 -18.51 18.64 9.07
C ASP A 870 -17.27 18.08 8.35
N ARG A 871 -17.19 16.76 8.26
CA ARG A 871 -16.06 16.05 7.66
C ARG A 871 -16.10 16.12 6.13
N TRP A 872 -14.94 16.33 5.52
CA TRP A 872 -14.80 16.23 4.07
C TRP A 872 -14.41 14.80 3.68
N TRP A 873 -14.82 14.41 2.47
CA TRP A 873 -14.44 13.09 1.90
C TRP A 873 -12.94 12.96 1.63
N ASN A 874 -12.25 14.07 1.45
CA ASN A 874 -10.83 14.14 1.16
C ASN A 874 -10.07 14.79 2.34
N PRO A 875 -9.26 14.02 3.08
CA PRO A 875 -8.50 14.52 4.22
C PRO A 875 -7.50 15.62 3.84
N ALA A 876 -7.02 15.65 2.59
CA ALA A 876 -6.11 16.69 2.11
C ALA A 876 -6.76 18.09 2.14
N VAL A 877 -8.06 18.19 1.88
CA VAL A 877 -8.80 19.47 1.95
C VAL A 877 -8.96 19.95 3.40
N GLU A 878 -9.17 19.03 4.37
CA GLU A 878 -9.19 19.35 5.79
C GLU A 878 -7.81 19.82 6.27
N ALA A 879 -6.75 19.11 5.89
CA ALA A 879 -5.38 19.49 6.18
C ALA A 879 -5.04 20.87 5.59
N GLN A 880 -5.43 21.14 4.34
CA GLN A 880 -5.26 22.42 3.67
C GLN A 880 -5.99 23.55 4.43
N ALA A 881 -7.19 23.30 4.94
CA ALA A 881 -7.93 24.27 5.75
C ALA A 881 -7.23 24.54 7.09
N THR A 882 -6.77 23.49 7.77
CA THR A 882 -6.00 23.60 9.02
C THR A 882 -4.69 24.38 8.81
N ASP A 883 -4.02 24.22 7.69
CA ASP A 883 -2.77 24.92 7.34
C ASP A 883 -2.93 26.43 7.13
N ARG A 884 -4.14 26.98 7.21
CA ARG A 884 -4.38 28.43 7.27
C ARG A 884 -4.01 29.00 8.63
N ALA A 885 -4.22 28.25 9.70
CA ALA A 885 -3.83 28.58 11.08
C ALA A 885 -2.44 28.06 11.43
N TYR A 886 -2.15 26.79 11.07
CA TYR A 886 -0.88 26.12 11.36
C TYR A 886 0.16 26.39 10.26
N ARG A 887 0.76 27.56 10.31
CA ARG A 887 1.68 28.07 9.28
C ARG A 887 2.88 28.77 9.91
N ILE A 888 3.98 28.91 9.19
CA ILE A 888 5.13 29.74 9.63
C ILE A 888 4.65 31.15 10.01
N GLY A 889 5.00 31.56 11.21
CA GLY A 889 4.49 32.79 11.87
C GLY A 889 3.44 32.51 12.95
N GLN A 890 3.00 31.27 13.11
CA GLN A 890 2.22 30.86 14.27
C GLN A 890 3.12 30.76 15.52
N SER A 891 2.74 31.43 16.59
CA SER A 891 3.50 31.47 17.84
C SER A 891 2.82 30.71 18.99
N ARG A 892 1.59 30.26 18.80
CA ARG A 892 0.77 29.55 19.81
C ARG A 892 0.38 28.14 19.35
N PRO A 893 0.22 27.19 20.29
CA PRO A 893 -0.26 25.85 19.97
C PRO A 893 -1.59 25.90 19.21
N VAL A 894 -1.73 25.05 18.18
CA VAL A 894 -2.98 24.96 17.41
C VAL A 894 -3.71 23.67 17.77
N GLN A 895 -4.96 23.83 18.20
CA GLN A 895 -5.88 22.73 18.50
C GLN A 895 -6.89 22.57 17.37
N VAL A 896 -6.93 21.37 16.80
CA VAL A 896 -7.86 21.02 15.71
C VAL A 896 -8.94 20.10 16.27
N HIS A 897 -10.19 20.52 16.14
CA HIS A 897 -11.37 19.77 16.60
C HIS A 897 -12.15 19.29 15.39
N ARG A 898 -12.34 18.00 15.25
CA ARG A 898 -13.13 17.39 14.18
C ARG A 898 -14.41 16.81 14.78
N PHE A 899 -15.56 17.31 14.37
CA PHE A 899 -16.84 16.83 14.86
C PHE A 899 -17.29 15.60 14.06
N ILE A 900 -17.60 14.52 14.76
CA ILE A 900 -18.02 13.24 14.18
C ILE A 900 -19.29 12.80 14.89
N THR A 901 -20.34 12.58 14.13
CA THR A 901 -21.61 12.07 14.68
C THR A 901 -21.53 10.55 14.79
N GLU A 902 -21.54 10.05 16.03
CA GLU A 902 -21.39 8.62 16.33
C GLU A 902 -22.53 7.76 15.78
N GLY A 903 -22.19 6.53 15.37
CA GLY A 903 -23.14 5.57 14.84
C GLY A 903 -23.70 5.92 13.47
N THR A 904 -23.19 6.97 12.81
CA THR A 904 -23.67 7.44 11.52
C THR A 904 -22.65 7.19 10.41
N ILE A 905 -23.01 7.59 9.20
CA ILE A 905 -22.11 7.60 8.06
C ILE A 905 -20.80 8.37 8.32
N GLU A 906 -20.80 9.41 9.14
CA GLU A 906 -19.60 10.22 9.43
C GLU A 906 -18.55 9.42 10.20
N ASP A 907 -18.96 8.58 11.13
CA ASP A 907 -18.10 7.71 11.90
C ASP A 907 -17.41 6.67 11.00
N ARG A 908 -18.19 6.04 10.11
CA ARG A 908 -17.66 5.06 9.14
C ARG A 908 -16.72 5.67 8.11
N ILE A 909 -17.02 6.89 7.66
CA ILE A 909 -16.12 7.64 6.78
C ILE A 909 -14.82 7.95 7.50
N ALA A 910 -14.86 8.34 8.77
CA ALA A 910 -13.68 8.60 9.57
C ALA A 910 -12.79 7.36 9.69
N ASP A 911 -13.37 6.18 9.90
CA ASP A 911 -12.67 4.90 9.93
C ASP A 911 -12.04 4.54 8.58
N MET A 912 -12.80 4.70 7.51
CA MET A 912 -12.31 4.45 6.16
C MET A 912 -11.15 5.39 5.80
N LEU A 913 -11.22 6.67 6.15
CA LEU A 913 -10.18 7.65 5.90
C LEU A 913 -8.92 7.36 6.71
N ARG A 914 -9.03 6.90 7.97
CA ARG A 914 -7.89 6.48 8.80
C ARG A 914 -7.14 5.30 8.17
N ARG A 915 -7.85 4.28 7.70
CA ARG A 915 -7.25 3.12 7.00
C ARG A 915 -6.57 3.53 5.69
N LYS A 916 -7.19 4.45 4.94
CA LYS A 916 -6.62 4.97 3.68
C LYS A 916 -5.41 5.86 3.90
N GLN A 917 -5.36 6.63 4.97
CA GLN A 917 -4.22 7.49 5.29
C GLN A 917 -2.99 6.65 5.65
N GLN A 918 -3.16 5.54 6.34
CA GLN A 918 -2.10 4.55 6.58
C GLN A 918 -1.60 3.88 5.29
N LEU A 919 -2.49 3.64 4.32
CA LEU A 919 -2.15 3.15 2.98
C LEU A 919 -1.55 4.24 2.08
N ALA A 920 -1.98 5.50 2.22
CA ALA A 920 -1.47 6.63 1.43
C ALA A 920 -0.08 7.08 1.88
N ASP A 921 0.30 6.86 3.12
CA ASP A 921 1.68 7.03 3.58
C ASP A 921 2.60 5.93 3.04
N ALA A 922 2.06 4.78 2.65
CA ALA A 922 2.77 3.71 1.96
C ALA A 922 2.69 3.86 0.42
N VAL A 923 1.52 4.23 -0.14
CA VAL A 923 1.31 4.48 -1.58
C VAL A 923 0.05 5.32 -1.78
N LEU A 924 0.19 6.44 -2.40
CA LEU A 924 -0.78 7.48 -2.72
C LEU A 924 -2.07 6.97 -3.43
N GLY A 925 -3.23 7.11 -2.79
CA GLY A 925 -4.48 7.38 -3.49
C GLY A 925 -5.60 6.36 -3.48
N ALA A 926 -6.81 6.82 -3.23
CA ALA A 926 -8.07 6.53 -3.92
C ALA A 926 -9.21 7.40 -3.35
N GLY A 927 -9.97 8.07 -4.22
CA GLY A 927 -10.97 9.08 -3.90
C GLY A 927 -12.44 8.65 -4.00
N GLU A 928 -13.35 9.64 -4.02
CA GLU A 928 -14.82 9.59 -4.02
C GLU A 928 -15.48 8.58 -4.99
N ALA A 929 -14.80 8.17 -6.04
CA ALA A 929 -15.34 7.22 -7.03
C ALA A 929 -15.67 5.84 -6.43
N ALA A 930 -14.96 5.43 -5.37
CA ALA A 930 -15.16 4.12 -4.74
C ALA A 930 -16.52 3.97 -4.03
N LEU A 931 -17.16 5.06 -3.60
CA LEU A 931 -18.43 5.02 -2.89
C LEU A 931 -19.64 4.82 -3.81
N THR A 932 -19.52 5.19 -5.08
CA THR A 932 -20.61 5.02 -6.06
C THR A 932 -20.65 3.63 -6.67
N GLU A 933 -19.63 2.80 -6.43
CA GLU A 933 -19.50 1.42 -6.91
C GLU A 933 -19.87 0.36 -5.86
N LEU A 934 -20.27 0.78 -4.65
CA LEU A 934 -20.71 -0.12 -3.58
C LEU A 934 -21.93 -0.94 -4.00
N THR A 935 -21.98 -2.20 -3.58
CA THR A 935 -23.17 -3.05 -3.67
C THR A 935 -24.28 -2.54 -2.73
N ASP A 936 -25.53 -2.93 -2.97
CA ASP A 936 -26.65 -2.52 -2.12
C ASP A 936 -26.47 -2.96 -0.65
N ALA A 937 -25.86 -4.12 -0.43
CA ALA A 937 -25.55 -4.62 0.92
C ALA A 937 -24.45 -3.80 1.61
N GLU A 938 -23.40 -3.43 0.89
CA GLU A 938 -22.32 -2.58 1.41
C GLU A 938 -22.81 -1.15 1.66
N LEU A 939 -23.66 -0.63 0.78
CA LEU A 939 -24.27 0.69 0.97
C LEU A 939 -25.22 0.70 2.17
N ALA A 940 -26.06 -0.32 2.33
CA ALA A 940 -26.94 -0.46 3.46
C ALA A 940 -26.17 -0.54 4.78
N ASP A 941 -25.10 -1.35 4.84
CA ASP A 941 -24.21 -1.40 6.00
C ASP A 941 -23.53 -0.05 6.26
N LEU A 942 -23.11 0.68 5.22
CA LEU A 942 -22.46 1.99 5.34
C LEU A 942 -23.38 3.06 5.95
N VAL A 943 -24.68 3.05 5.63
CA VAL A 943 -25.62 4.11 6.03
C VAL A 943 -26.54 3.74 7.22
N GLU A 944 -26.51 2.48 7.70
CA GLU A 944 -27.28 2.02 8.84
C GLU A 944 -26.94 2.81 10.11
N LEU A 945 -27.97 3.32 10.82
CA LEU A 945 -27.80 3.97 12.11
C LEU A 945 -27.59 2.90 13.19
N ARG A 946 -26.42 2.89 13.81
CA ARG A 946 -26.14 2.04 14.97
C ARG A 946 -26.49 2.82 16.23
N GLY A 947 -27.58 2.41 16.88
CA GLY A 947 -28.00 3.02 18.14
C GLY A 947 -26.85 3.00 19.14
N GLY A 948 -26.50 4.17 19.65
CA GLY A 948 -25.61 4.28 20.79
C GLY A 948 -26.25 3.59 21.98
N THR A 949 -25.69 2.48 22.41
CA THR A 949 -26.03 1.85 23.69
C THR A 949 -25.60 2.80 24.80
N ARG A 950 -26.54 3.47 25.45
CA ARG A 950 -26.41 3.83 26.84
C ARG A 950 -26.87 2.68 27.72
#